data_6aaa3ad5b384129ca038740aebd1d9d4
#
_entry.id   6aaa3ad5b384129ca038740aebd1d9d4
#
_cell.length_a   1.000
_cell.length_b   1.000
_cell.length_c   1.000
_cell.angle_alpha   90.00
_cell.angle_beta   90.00
_cell.angle_gamma   90.00
#
_symmetry.space_group_name_H-M   'P 1'
#
loop_
_entity.id
_entity.type
_entity.pdbx_description
1 polymer ?
#
loop_
_entity_poly.entity_id
_entity_poly.type
_entity_poly.pdbx_seq_one_letter_code
_entity_poly.pdbx_strand_id
1 'polypeptide(L)'
;MVALTFPDGARREYPQETTGLDVAKGISPSLAKRTVAMALDGQLADLIDPIERDAKIEFINREDPRALELIRHDAAHVLAEAVQSLWPGTQVTIGPVIENGFYYDFFRNQPFTLEDLPIIEKKMKEIIARDKPFTKEVWSREHAKKTFRDMGEIFKVELVDAIPADQQIKIYKQGDWFDLCRGPHMTSTGKIGNAFKLMKVAGAYWRGDSKNPMLTRIYGTAFAKQEDLDAYLKQIEEAERRDHRRLGRDMDLFHFQEQAPGSVFWHAKGWTLFQQLEGYIRRRQQEFGFIEVNSPQMMDRELWVTTGHIPTYNDMMFLTAKREEDERVYAIKPMNCPGHVQIFKNGLRSYRELPVKIAEFGKVHRFEPSGALHGLMRVRAFTQDDAHIFIMESQIAKEVLSVNDQILSIYRDFGFDDVRIKYSDRPDKRIGDDAVWDKAEAALIAALKASGLPWTLNKGEGAFYGPKLEYVLRDAIGREWQCGTVQVDLNLPGRLGAFYIDEHSNKVTPVMLHRAMFGSMERFTGILLEHYAGHLPLWLSPLQAVVATITSDADDYASEATAVARKLGLRVESDLRNEKINYKVREHSLAKVPVLLVVGKKEAAERTVSVRRLGQEKQEVMPLEGALMALADEAIAPDVRRLKSA
;
A
#
# COMPACT_ATOMS: atom_id res chain seq x y z
N MET A 1 32.07 -33.21 21.79
CA MET A 1 31.05 -33.82 20.93
C MET A 1 29.85 -32.90 20.96
N VAL A 2 29.20 -32.70 19.83
CA VAL A 2 27.92 -32.01 19.71
C VAL A 2 26.88 -32.98 19.16
N ALA A 3 25.67 -32.96 19.69
CA ALA A 3 24.58 -33.83 19.26
C ALA A 3 23.62 -33.06 18.33
N LEU A 4 23.51 -33.53 17.09
CA LEU A 4 22.65 -32.91 16.07
C LEU A 4 21.39 -33.77 15.90
N THR A 5 20.23 -33.10 15.96
CA THR A 5 18.92 -33.69 15.67
C THR A 5 18.49 -33.28 14.28
N PHE A 6 18.24 -34.26 13.41
CA PHE A 6 17.84 -34.07 12.03
C PHE A 6 16.31 -33.94 11.88
N PRO A 7 15.79 -33.48 10.73
CA PRO A 7 14.35 -33.34 10.50
C PRO A 7 13.55 -34.65 10.61
N ASP A 8 14.16 -35.78 10.35
CA ASP A 8 13.58 -37.11 10.51
C ASP A 8 13.55 -37.62 11.96
N GLY A 9 14.06 -36.82 12.90
CA GLY A 9 14.16 -37.15 14.33
C GLY A 9 15.44 -37.93 14.70
N ALA A 10 16.28 -38.32 13.74
CA ALA A 10 17.54 -38.99 14.02
C ALA A 10 18.50 -38.06 14.80
N ARG A 11 19.12 -38.60 15.87
CA ARG A 11 20.13 -37.88 16.63
C ARG A 11 21.49 -38.53 16.40
N ARG A 12 22.49 -37.72 16.05
CA ARG A 12 23.87 -38.18 15.80
C ARG A 12 24.86 -37.27 16.50
N GLU A 13 25.95 -37.84 16.98
CA GLU A 13 27.05 -37.13 17.64
C GLU A 13 28.18 -36.86 16.67
N TYR A 14 28.72 -35.65 16.69
CA TYR A 14 29.84 -35.20 15.89
C TYR A 14 30.94 -34.61 16.78
N PRO A 15 32.21 -34.63 16.33
CA PRO A 15 33.27 -33.89 17.00
C PRO A 15 32.90 -32.39 17.14
N GLN A 16 33.43 -31.74 18.17
CA GLN A 16 33.40 -30.27 18.25
C GLN A 16 34.09 -29.68 17.01
N GLU A 17 33.65 -28.48 16.59
CA GLU A 17 34.15 -27.78 15.39
C GLU A 17 33.77 -28.45 14.06
N THR A 18 32.94 -29.49 14.06
CA THR A 18 32.36 -30.00 12.81
C THR A 18 31.49 -28.94 12.17
N THR A 19 31.69 -28.67 10.87
CA THR A 19 30.88 -27.71 10.12
C THR A 19 29.63 -28.37 9.56
N GLY A 20 28.60 -27.57 9.24
CA GLY A 20 27.43 -28.06 8.54
C GLY A 20 27.80 -28.72 7.19
N LEU A 21 28.83 -28.21 6.53
CA LEU A 21 29.34 -28.77 5.26
C LEU A 21 29.92 -30.20 5.47
N ASP A 22 30.65 -30.42 6.57
CA ASP A 22 31.20 -31.74 6.89
C ASP A 22 30.09 -32.73 7.21
N VAL A 23 29.10 -32.31 7.95
CA VAL A 23 27.89 -33.11 8.23
C VAL A 23 27.17 -33.48 6.92
N ALA A 24 26.95 -32.50 6.03
CA ALA A 24 26.30 -32.73 4.75
C ALA A 24 27.10 -33.70 3.85
N LYS A 25 28.44 -33.57 3.79
CA LYS A 25 29.34 -34.48 3.08
C LYS A 25 29.27 -35.89 3.64
N GLY A 26 29.25 -36.04 4.98
CA GLY A 26 29.12 -37.30 5.65
C GLY A 26 27.80 -38.04 5.39
N ILE A 27 26.73 -37.30 5.03
CA ILE A 27 25.45 -37.87 4.62
C ILE A 27 25.49 -38.28 3.15
N SER A 28 25.79 -37.33 2.26
CA SER A 28 26.02 -37.61 0.83
C SER A 28 26.70 -36.44 0.11
N PRO A 29 27.54 -36.70 -0.91
CA PRO A 29 28.11 -35.66 -1.77
C PRO A 29 27.07 -34.83 -2.49
N SER A 30 25.93 -35.43 -2.86
CA SER A 30 24.81 -34.75 -3.51
C SER A 30 24.16 -33.72 -2.57
N LEU A 31 23.96 -34.06 -1.30
CA LEU A 31 23.43 -33.14 -0.29
C LEU A 31 24.38 -31.95 -0.12
N ALA A 32 25.67 -32.20 0.09
CA ALA A 32 26.68 -31.15 0.25
C ALA A 32 26.70 -30.17 -0.95
N LYS A 33 26.59 -30.71 -2.17
CA LYS A 33 26.60 -29.90 -3.41
C LYS A 33 25.39 -29.00 -3.54
N ARG A 34 24.20 -29.45 -3.16
CA ARG A 34 22.94 -28.65 -3.30
C ARG A 34 22.65 -27.74 -2.12
N THR A 35 23.26 -27.98 -0.96
CA THR A 35 23.08 -27.16 0.24
C THR A 35 23.81 -25.83 0.10
N VAL A 36 23.15 -24.75 0.41
CA VAL A 36 23.68 -23.37 0.33
C VAL A 36 23.93 -22.76 1.73
N ALA A 37 23.20 -23.21 2.74
CA ALA A 37 23.33 -22.79 4.15
C ALA A 37 22.80 -23.90 5.06
N MET A 38 22.96 -23.73 6.37
CA MET A 38 22.27 -24.54 7.38
C MET A 38 21.33 -23.67 8.20
N ALA A 39 20.34 -24.30 8.85
CA ALA A 39 19.61 -23.68 9.94
C ALA A 39 19.86 -24.48 11.21
N LEU A 40 20.23 -23.79 12.30
CA LEU A 40 20.40 -24.35 13.64
C LEU A 40 19.27 -23.82 14.53
N ASP A 41 18.43 -24.73 15.02
CA ASP A 41 17.21 -24.38 15.77
C ASP A 41 16.32 -23.38 15.02
N GLY A 42 16.25 -23.51 13.69
CA GLY A 42 15.47 -22.66 12.79
C GLY A 42 16.16 -21.35 12.37
N GLN A 43 17.32 -21.00 12.91
CA GLN A 43 18.08 -19.80 12.53
C GLN A 43 19.10 -20.12 11.44
N LEU A 44 19.12 -19.33 10.36
CA LEU A 44 20.09 -19.46 9.28
C LEU A 44 21.52 -19.18 9.76
N ALA A 45 22.46 -20.01 9.31
CA ALA A 45 23.88 -19.90 9.59
C ALA A 45 24.71 -20.32 8.36
N ASP A 46 25.95 -19.84 8.30
CA ASP A 46 26.90 -20.23 7.27
C ASP A 46 27.13 -21.76 7.34
N LEU A 47 27.08 -22.42 6.20
CA LEU A 47 27.32 -23.86 6.13
C LEU A 47 28.76 -24.26 6.58
N ILE A 48 29.67 -23.30 6.51
CA ILE A 48 31.09 -23.47 6.92
C ILE A 48 31.37 -23.14 8.39
N ASP A 49 30.35 -22.65 9.13
CA ASP A 49 30.52 -22.35 10.55
C ASP A 49 30.67 -23.62 11.38
N PRO A 50 31.57 -23.63 12.36
CA PRO A 50 31.65 -24.72 13.34
C PRO A 50 30.38 -24.76 14.19
N ILE A 51 29.87 -25.96 14.44
CA ILE A 51 28.71 -26.17 15.30
C ILE A 51 29.22 -26.40 16.72
N GLU A 52 28.95 -25.42 17.59
CA GLU A 52 29.57 -25.40 18.95
C GLU A 52 28.67 -26.00 20.03
N ARG A 53 27.39 -26.25 19.76
CA ARG A 53 26.39 -26.75 20.72
C ARG A 53 25.42 -27.74 20.10
N ASP A 54 24.75 -28.50 20.95
CA ASP A 54 23.63 -29.36 20.54
C ASP A 54 22.56 -28.50 19.88
N ALA A 55 22.02 -28.92 18.72
CA ALA A 55 21.04 -28.19 17.97
C ALA A 55 20.19 -29.10 17.05
N LYS A 56 19.05 -28.59 16.63
CA LYS A 56 18.33 -29.13 15.45
C LYS A 56 18.95 -28.55 14.19
N ILE A 57 19.41 -29.44 13.29
CA ILE A 57 20.04 -29.01 12.02
C ILE A 57 19.12 -29.27 10.85
N GLU A 58 19.01 -28.27 9.95
CA GLU A 58 18.37 -28.37 8.65
C GLU A 58 19.33 -27.91 7.58
N PHE A 59 19.32 -28.59 6.41
CA PHE A 59 20.12 -28.21 5.26
C PHE A 59 19.25 -27.43 4.27
N ILE A 60 19.62 -26.18 4.08
CA ILE A 60 18.89 -25.23 3.22
C ILE A 60 19.43 -25.35 1.80
N ASN A 61 18.58 -25.72 0.86
CA ASN A 61 18.90 -25.70 -0.56
C ASN A 61 18.46 -24.37 -1.20
N ARG A 62 18.85 -24.13 -2.44
CA ARG A 62 18.61 -22.86 -3.13
C ARG A 62 17.11 -22.59 -3.36
N GLU A 63 16.28 -23.61 -3.46
CA GLU A 63 14.83 -23.53 -3.66
C GLU A 63 14.03 -23.38 -2.35
N ASP A 64 14.67 -23.50 -1.21
CA ASP A 64 14.04 -23.24 0.09
C ASP A 64 13.66 -21.74 0.18
N PRO A 65 12.44 -21.38 0.59
CA PRO A 65 12.03 -19.98 0.72
C PRO A 65 12.98 -19.11 1.57
N ARG A 66 13.62 -19.71 2.57
CA ARG A 66 14.62 -19.05 3.45
C ARG A 66 15.91 -18.70 2.71
N ALA A 67 16.26 -19.42 1.65
CA ALA A 67 17.43 -19.13 0.83
C ALA A 67 17.28 -17.86 -0.01
N LEU A 68 16.07 -17.37 -0.22
CA LEU A 68 15.83 -16.15 -1.01
C LEU A 68 16.48 -14.93 -0.38
N GLU A 69 16.49 -14.83 0.95
CA GLU A 69 17.18 -13.77 1.67
C GLU A 69 18.70 -13.84 1.42
N LEU A 70 19.29 -15.05 1.46
CA LEU A 70 20.72 -15.25 1.18
C LEU A 70 21.07 -14.92 -0.28
N ILE A 71 20.24 -15.33 -1.23
CA ILE A 71 20.43 -15.00 -2.65
C ILE A 71 20.48 -13.48 -2.85
N ARG A 72 19.59 -12.74 -2.23
CA ARG A 72 19.52 -11.27 -2.29
C ARG A 72 20.69 -10.62 -1.59
N HIS A 73 21.08 -11.12 -0.42
CA HIS A 73 22.22 -10.63 0.33
C HIS A 73 23.52 -10.80 -0.47
N ASP A 74 23.77 -12.00 -0.99
CA ASP A 74 24.97 -12.29 -1.77
C ASP A 74 24.98 -11.51 -3.10
N ALA A 75 23.82 -11.31 -3.72
CA ALA A 75 23.69 -10.45 -4.89
C ALA A 75 24.07 -8.99 -4.59
N ALA A 76 23.76 -8.48 -3.38
CA ALA A 76 24.20 -7.15 -2.94
C ALA A 76 25.74 -7.07 -2.82
N HIS A 77 26.39 -8.10 -2.29
CA HIS A 77 27.86 -8.18 -2.23
C HIS A 77 28.48 -8.24 -3.62
N VAL A 78 27.91 -9.04 -4.53
CA VAL A 78 28.37 -9.11 -5.93
C VAL A 78 28.15 -7.78 -6.67
N LEU A 79 27.08 -7.05 -6.36
CA LEU A 79 26.86 -5.69 -6.86
C LEU A 79 27.98 -4.76 -6.39
N ALA A 80 28.37 -4.81 -5.12
CA ALA A 80 29.44 -3.97 -4.57
C ALA A 80 30.80 -4.28 -5.22
N GLU A 81 31.16 -5.58 -5.35
CA GLU A 81 32.37 -5.99 -6.07
C GLU A 81 32.35 -5.53 -7.53
N ALA A 82 31.21 -5.69 -8.22
CA ALA A 82 31.08 -5.28 -9.62
C ALA A 82 31.31 -3.78 -9.79
N VAL A 83 30.70 -2.96 -8.93
CA VAL A 83 30.85 -1.50 -8.96
C VAL A 83 32.30 -1.08 -8.70
N GLN A 84 32.95 -1.60 -7.67
CA GLN A 84 34.34 -1.26 -7.37
C GLN A 84 35.32 -1.78 -8.44
N SER A 85 35.02 -2.91 -9.07
CA SER A 85 35.82 -3.42 -10.20
C SER A 85 35.75 -2.52 -11.43
N LEU A 86 34.59 -1.94 -11.71
CA LEU A 86 34.35 -1.07 -12.86
C LEU A 86 34.83 0.36 -12.61
N TRP A 87 34.68 0.84 -11.39
CA TRP A 87 35.04 2.20 -10.99
C TRP A 87 35.85 2.18 -9.69
N PRO A 88 37.16 1.90 -9.78
CA PRO A 88 38.05 1.93 -8.63
C PRO A 88 37.98 3.26 -7.86
N GLY A 89 38.03 3.19 -6.54
CA GLY A 89 37.88 4.35 -5.67
C GLY A 89 36.44 4.72 -5.31
N THR A 90 35.42 4.01 -5.86
CA THR A 90 34.06 4.10 -5.35
C THR A 90 33.99 3.50 -3.94
N GLN A 91 33.53 4.28 -2.95
CA GLN A 91 33.35 3.77 -1.59
C GLN A 91 32.03 3.03 -1.45
N VAL A 92 32.07 1.91 -0.75
CA VAL A 92 30.89 1.09 -0.44
C VAL A 92 30.44 1.34 1.00
N THR A 93 29.13 1.30 1.24
CA THR A 93 28.58 1.55 2.58
C THR A 93 27.83 0.35 3.12
N ILE A 94 26.53 0.23 2.87
CA ILE A 94 25.68 -0.86 3.32
C ILE A 94 24.82 -1.39 2.17
N GLY A 95 24.54 -2.70 2.20
CA GLY A 95 23.74 -3.40 1.21
C GLY A 95 22.72 -4.36 1.85
N PRO A 96 21.65 -3.86 2.52
CA PRO A 96 20.65 -4.71 3.14
C PRO A 96 19.71 -5.34 2.14
N VAL A 97 19.18 -6.50 2.51
CA VAL A 97 18.01 -7.11 1.88
C VAL A 97 16.76 -6.33 2.26
N ILE A 98 15.85 -6.19 1.32
CA ILE A 98 14.51 -5.63 1.49
C ILE A 98 13.47 -6.64 1.01
N GLU A 99 12.18 -6.38 1.28
CA GLU A 99 11.07 -7.33 1.04
C GLU A 99 11.13 -8.02 -0.34
N ASN A 100 11.33 -7.27 -1.42
CA ASN A 100 11.35 -7.81 -2.79
C ASN A 100 12.67 -7.61 -3.52
N GLY A 101 13.79 -7.51 -2.79
CA GLY A 101 15.09 -7.30 -3.40
C GLY A 101 16.18 -6.94 -2.42
N PHE A 102 17.08 -6.13 -2.89
CA PHE A 102 18.20 -5.59 -2.12
C PHE A 102 18.56 -4.21 -2.67
N TYR A 103 19.38 -3.48 -1.93
CA TYR A 103 20.09 -2.32 -2.48
C TYR A 103 21.52 -2.28 -1.98
N TYR A 104 22.33 -1.43 -2.58
CA TYR A 104 23.64 -1.07 -2.05
C TYR A 104 23.87 0.42 -2.23
N ASP A 105 24.43 1.08 -1.22
CA ASP A 105 24.73 2.51 -1.22
C ASP A 105 26.20 2.76 -1.53
N PHE A 106 26.46 3.65 -2.48
CA PHE A 106 27.79 3.98 -2.99
C PHE A 106 28.07 5.47 -2.87
N PHE A 107 29.31 5.81 -2.59
CA PHE A 107 29.79 7.18 -2.66
C PHE A 107 30.86 7.33 -3.73
N ARG A 108 30.61 8.21 -4.69
CA ARG A 108 31.57 8.63 -5.71
C ARG A 108 31.22 10.04 -6.19
N ASN A 109 32.23 10.75 -6.78
CA ASN A 109 32.04 12.14 -7.22
C ASN A 109 30.98 12.27 -8.35
N GLN A 110 30.90 11.28 -9.24
CA GLN A 110 29.89 11.25 -10.29
C GLN A 110 28.82 10.20 -9.93
N PRO A 111 27.57 10.59 -9.64
CA PRO A 111 26.49 9.64 -9.34
C PRO A 111 26.27 8.63 -10.47
N PHE A 112 25.76 7.45 -10.11
CA PHE A 112 25.33 6.45 -11.10
C PHE A 112 24.02 6.87 -11.76
N THR A 113 23.84 6.41 -13.00
CA THR A 113 22.64 6.61 -13.81
C THR A 113 22.02 5.27 -14.19
N LEU A 114 20.83 5.31 -14.80
CA LEU A 114 20.18 4.10 -15.31
C LEU A 114 20.98 3.41 -16.43
N GLU A 115 21.81 4.15 -17.16
CA GLU A 115 22.65 3.66 -18.24
C GLU A 115 23.81 2.79 -17.72
N ASP A 116 24.23 2.98 -16.48
CA ASP A 116 25.28 2.18 -15.84
C ASP A 116 24.77 0.77 -15.45
N LEU A 117 23.46 0.60 -15.21
CA LEU A 117 22.91 -0.66 -14.69
C LEU A 117 23.19 -1.87 -15.57
N PRO A 118 23.03 -1.83 -16.91
CA PRO A 118 23.36 -2.98 -17.77
C PRO A 118 24.84 -3.35 -17.73
N ILE A 119 25.74 -2.37 -17.58
CA ILE A 119 27.19 -2.58 -17.49
C ILE A 119 27.53 -3.29 -16.17
N ILE A 120 26.91 -2.85 -15.08
CA ILE A 120 27.06 -3.46 -13.75
C ILE A 120 26.50 -4.89 -13.76
N GLU A 121 25.30 -5.12 -14.32
CA GLU A 121 24.71 -6.47 -14.43
C GLU A 121 25.61 -7.44 -15.18
N LYS A 122 26.20 -7.00 -16.28
CA LYS A 122 27.17 -7.81 -17.02
C LYS A 122 28.35 -8.21 -16.14
N LYS A 123 28.90 -7.25 -15.39
CA LYS A 123 30.01 -7.51 -14.47
C LYS A 123 29.62 -8.43 -13.32
N MET A 124 28.42 -8.28 -12.77
CA MET A 124 27.88 -9.19 -11.75
C MET A 124 27.81 -10.63 -12.28
N LYS A 125 27.31 -10.85 -13.50
CA LYS A 125 27.28 -12.18 -14.14
C LYS A 125 28.67 -12.78 -14.30
N GLU A 126 29.69 -11.99 -14.65
CA GLU A 126 31.08 -12.42 -14.71
C GLU A 126 31.61 -12.88 -13.34
N ILE A 127 31.30 -12.15 -12.28
CA ILE A 127 31.68 -12.47 -10.90
C ILE A 127 30.98 -13.76 -10.44
N ILE A 128 29.69 -13.88 -10.65
CA ILE A 128 28.91 -15.08 -10.32
C ILE A 128 29.48 -16.31 -11.04
N ALA A 129 29.82 -16.18 -12.32
CA ALA A 129 30.37 -17.28 -13.12
C ALA A 129 31.77 -17.76 -12.65
N ARG A 130 32.51 -16.94 -11.88
CA ARG A 130 33.78 -17.36 -11.27
C ARG A 130 33.59 -18.41 -10.20
N ASP A 131 32.39 -18.52 -9.62
CA ASP A 131 32.00 -19.46 -8.54
C ASP A 131 33.00 -19.49 -7.37
N LYS A 132 33.41 -18.32 -6.90
CA LYS A 132 34.35 -18.18 -5.78
C LYS A 132 33.65 -18.46 -4.44
N PRO A 133 34.31 -19.19 -3.52
CA PRO A 133 33.74 -19.46 -2.21
C PRO A 133 33.60 -18.18 -1.38
N PHE A 134 32.54 -18.09 -0.58
CA PHE A 134 32.47 -17.16 0.52
C PHE A 134 33.26 -17.71 1.70
N THR A 135 34.17 -16.92 2.23
CA THR A 135 34.94 -17.24 3.43
C THR A 135 34.81 -16.14 4.46
N LYS A 136 34.87 -16.50 5.73
CA LYS A 136 34.68 -15.58 6.85
C LYS A 136 35.95 -15.46 7.69
N GLU A 137 36.31 -14.24 8.04
CA GLU A 137 37.37 -13.92 9.00
C GLU A 137 36.83 -13.04 10.12
N VAL A 138 37.35 -13.19 11.32
CA VAL A 138 37.07 -12.29 12.44
C VAL A 138 38.30 -11.42 12.65
N TRP A 139 38.14 -10.13 12.47
CA TRP A 139 39.25 -9.18 12.63
C TRP A 139 39.16 -8.42 13.95
N SER A 140 40.33 -8.00 14.48
CA SER A 140 40.32 -7.02 15.56
C SER A 140 39.81 -5.65 15.02
N ARG A 141 39.18 -4.88 15.88
CA ARG A 141 38.64 -3.55 15.53
C ARG A 141 39.74 -2.63 14.93
N GLU A 142 40.92 -2.64 15.53
CA GLU A 142 42.05 -1.84 15.05
C GLU A 142 42.54 -2.27 13.67
N HIS A 143 42.62 -3.59 13.45
CA HIS A 143 42.98 -4.12 12.13
C HIS A 143 41.96 -3.75 11.06
N ALA A 144 40.67 -3.92 11.34
CA ALA A 144 39.59 -3.59 10.42
C ALA A 144 39.60 -2.08 10.07
N LYS A 145 39.68 -1.21 11.09
CA LYS A 145 39.74 0.25 10.89
C LYS A 145 40.97 0.68 10.08
N LYS A 146 42.13 0.09 10.38
CA LYS A 146 43.35 0.41 9.62
C LYS A 146 43.18 0.00 8.16
N THR A 147 42.76 -1.23 7.90
CA THR A 147 42.60 -1.77 6.54
C THR A 147 41.62 -0.93 5.72
N PHE A 148 40.42 -0.65 6.24
CA PHE A 148 39.44 0.17 5.53
C PHE A 148 39.90 1.62 5.33
N ARG A 149 40.67 2.18 6.27
CA ARG A 149 41.25 3.50 6.12
C ARG A 149 42.31 3.55 5.00
N ASP A 150 43.17 2.51 4.97
CA ASP A 150 44.22 2.40 3.96
C ASP A 150 43.62 2.18 2.54
N MET A 151 42.41 1.61 2.45
CA MET A 151 41.64 1.45 1.22
C MET A 151 40.83 2.71 0.84
N GLY A 152 40.74 3.72 1.71
CA GLY A 152 39.88 4.89 1.49
C GLY A 152 38.40 4.70 1.80
N GLU A 153 38.01 3.57 2.43
CA GLU A 153 36.65 3.19 2.77
C GLU A 153 36.20 3.84 4.09
N ILE A 154 36.05 5.17 4.08
CA ILE A 154 35.77 5.95 5.30
C ILE A 154 34.44 5.55 5.95
N PHE A 155 33.42 5.30 5.16
CA PHE A 155 32.11 4.87 5.69
C PHE A 155 32.20 3.51 6.39
N LYS A 156 33.06 2.58 5.94
CA LYS A 156 33.32 1.31 6.63
C LYS A 156 34.03 1.52 7.97
N VAL A 157 34.95 2.49 8.05
CA VAL A 157 35.59 2.85 9.33
C VAL A 157 34.52 3.31 10.34
N GLU A 158 33.60 4.19 9.93
CA GLU A 158 32.51 4.64 10.79
C GLU A 158 31.55 3.51 11.20
N LEU A 159 31.30 2.55 10.31
CA LEU A 159 30.48 1.38 10.62
C LEU A 159 31.16 0.48 11.65
N VAL A 160 32.48 0.25 11.52
CA VAL A 160 33.26 -0.52 12.51
C VAL A 160 33.22 0.16 13.87
N ASP A 161 33.29 1.50 13.93
CA ASP A 161 33.19 2.25 15.19
C ASP A 161 31.81 2.15 15.84
N ALA A 162 30.76 2.03 15.03
CA ALA A 162 29.37 1.91 15.51
C ALA A 162 29.01 0.49 16.03
N ILE A 163 29.80 -0.55 15.72
CA ILE A 163 29.56 -1.92 16.23
C ILE A 163 29.88 -1.94 17.73
N PRO A 164 28.98 -2.45 18.60
CA PRO A 164 29.23 -2.60 20.03
C PRO A 164 30.53 -3.36 20.34
N ALA A 165 31.18 -3.03 21.48
CA ALA A 165 32.48 -3.57 21.81
C ALA A 165 32.50 -5.10 22.07
N ASP A 166 31.36 -5.65 22.46
CA ASP A 166 31.13 -7.06 22.71
C ASP A 166 30.81 -7.87 21.44
N GLN A 167 30.65 -7.22 20.30
CA GLN A 167 30.38 -7.88 19.02
C GLN A 167 31.64 -8.04 18.17
N GLN A 168 31.73 -9.19 17.49
CA GLN A 168 32.82 -9.51 16.56
C GLN A 168 32.73 -8.70 15.27
N ILE A 169 33.87 -8.28 14.76
CA ILE A 169 34.00 -7.67 13.42
C ILE A 169 34.21 -8.81 12.43
N LYS A 170 33.14 -9.13 11.68
CA LYS A 170 33.17 -10.20 10.69
C LYS A 170 33.43 -9.61 9.31
N ILE A 171 34.39 -10.18 8.61
CA ILE A 171 34.74 -9.86 7.24
C ILE A 171 34.46 -11.05 6.37
N TYR A 172 33.66 -10.87 5.33
CA TYR A 172 33.38 -11.90 4.34
C TYR A 172 34.14 -11.61 3.05
N LYS A 173 34.78 -12.63 2.52
CA LYS A 173 35.56 -12.59 1.30
C LYS A 173 34.90 -13.43 0.21
N GLN A 174 34.97 -12.93 -1.04
CA GLN A 174 34.59 -13.65 -2.25
C GLN A 174 35.72 -13.51 -3.29
N GLY A 175 36.66 -14.46 -3.26
CA GLY A 175 37.92 -14.33 -3.99
C GLY A 175 38.82 -13.27 -3.34
N ASP A 176 39.26 -12.28 -4.12
CA ASP A 176 40.15 -11.20 -3.64
C ASP A 176 39.41 -10.00 -3.06
N TRP A 177 38.09 -9.95 -3.28
CA TRP A 177 37.24 -8.87 -2.75
C TRP A 177 36.66 -9.26 -1.38
N PHE A 178 36.51 -8.28 -0.50
CA PHE A 178 35.93 -8.50 0.84
C PHE A 178 35.12 -7.31 1.33
N ASP A 179 34.22 -7.56 2.28
CA ASP A 179 33.38 -6.56 2.91
C ASP A 179 33.10 -6.86 4.38
N LEU A 180 32.79 -5.79 5.13
CA LEU A 180 32.26 -5.87 6.49
C LEU A 180 30.80 -6.33 6.45
N CYS A 181 30.50 -7.49 7.02
CA CYS A 181 29.17 -8.06 6.98
C CYS A 181 28.85 -8.90 8.20
N ARG A 182 27.56 -8.99 8.55
CA ARG A 182 27.09 -9.85 9.65
C ARG A 182 26.92 -11.32 9.21
N GLY A 183 26.69 -11.56 7.93
CA GLY A 183 26.29 -12.85 7.38
C GLY A 183 24.83 -13.23 7.75
N PRO A 184 24.39 -14.48 7.53
CA PRO A 184 25.15 -15.53 6.83
C PRO A 184 25.18 -15.35 5.31
N HIS A 185 26.06 -16.10 4.64
CA HIS A 185 26.21 -16.17 3.19
C HIS A 185 26.04 -17.59 2.68
N MET A 186 25.77 -17.75 1.39
CA MET A 186 25.81 -19.04 0.73
C MET A 186 27.26 -19.53 0.58
N THR A 187 27.43 -20.74 0.04
CA THR A 187 28.77 -21.37 -0.04
C THR A 187 29.68 -20.75 -1.12
N SER A 188 29.12 -20.16 -2.17
CA SER A 188 29.91 -19.53 -3.26
C SER A 188 29.09 -18.55 -4.08
N THR A 189 29.74 -17.64 -4.79
CA THR A 189 29.10 -16.66 -5.69
C THR A 189 28.24 -17.32 -6.76
N GLY A 190 28.63 -18.51 -7.28
CA GLY A 190 27.86 -19.25 -8.27
C GLY A 190 26.48 -19.71 -7.79
N LYS A 191 26.28 -19.82 -6.46
CA LYS A 191 24.98 -20.19 -5.88
C LYS A 191 23.91 -19.10 -6.01
N ILE A 192 24.29 -17.86 -6.27
CA ILE A 192 23.37 -16.75 -6.55
C ILE A 192 22.56 -17.04 -7.82
N GLY A 193 23.23 -17.56 -8.87
CA GLY A 193 22.62 -17.78 -10.18
C GLY A 193 22.40 -16.46 -10.95
N ASN A 194 21.72 -16.57 -12.10
CA ASN A 194 21.55 -15.43 -13.02
C ASN A 194 20.15 -14.80 -12.97
N ALA A 195 19.27 -15.28 -12.08
CA ALA A 195 17.91 -14.76 -11.94
C ALA A 195 17.90 -13.49 -11.06
N PHE A 196 18.57 -12.43 -11.52
CA PHE A 196 18.58 -11.11 -10.87
C PHE A 196 18.45 -9.98 -11.88
N LYS A 197 18.03 -8.81 -11.40
CA LYS A 197 17.89 -7.58 -12.20
C LYS A 197 18.20 -6.36 -11.33
N LEU A 198 18.97 -5.40 -11.85
CA LEU A 198 19.11 -4.07 -11.27
C LEU A 198 17.93 -3.21 -11.74
N MET A 199 17.27 -2.54 -10.80
CA MET A 199 15.94 -1.96 -11.04
C MET A 199 15.97 -0.45 -11.22
N LYS A 200 16.65 0.27 -10.32
CA LYS A 200 16.66 1.73 -10.29
C LYS A 200 17.84 2.30 -9.52
N VAL A 201 18.08 3.58 -9.74
CA VAL A 201 19.05 4.39 -9.02
C VAL A 201 18.31 5.50 -8.28
N ALA A 202 18.73 5.81 -7.05
CA ALA A 202 18.18 6.90 -6.24
C ALA A 202 19.27 7.56 -5.40
N GLY A 203 19.06 8.84 -5.04
CA GLY A 203 19.87 9.49 -4.02
C GLY A 203 19.45 9.03 -2.61
N ALA A 204 20.41 8.90 -1.71
CA ALA A 204 20.16 8.63 -0.29
C ALA A 204 21.20 9.35 0.56
N TYR A 205 20.78 10.05 1.63
CA TYR A 205 21.74 10.64 2.55
C TYR A 205 22.30 9.57 3.50
N TRP A 206 23.61 9.66 3.76
CA TRP A 206 24.24 8.78 4.74
C TRP A 206 23.51 8.84 6.09
N ARG A 207 23.13 7.67 6.63
CA ARG A 207 22.33 7.53 7.87
C ARG A 207 21.00 8.31 7.86
N GLY A 208 20.47 8.64 6.70
CA GLY A 208 19.18 9.34 6.56
C GLY A 208 19.17 10.80 6.96
N ASP A 209 20.33 11.40 7.28
CA ASP A 209 20.44 12.81 7.65
C ASP A 209 20.88 13.65 6.44
N SER A 210 20.06 14.63 6.06
CA SER A 210 20.34 15.53 4.92
C SER A 210 21.58 16.39 5.08
N LYS A 211 22.18 16.45 6.27
CA LYS A 211 23.45 17.13 6.53
C LYS A 211 24.66 16.27 6.15
N ASN A 212 24.47 14.97 6.00
CA ASN A 212 25.52 14.02 5.64
C ASN A 212 25.69 13.93 4.11
N PRO A 213 26.81 13.35 3.63
CA PRO A 213 27.05 13.14 2.21
C PRO A 213 25.90 12.41 1.52
N MET A 214 25.58 12.84 0.30
CA MET A 214 24.61 12.14 -0.55
C MET A 214 25.29 10.96 -1.22
N LEU A 215 24.70 9.79 -1.06
CA LEU A 215 25.10 8.54 -1.68
C LEU A 215 24.22 8.24 -2.89
N THR A 216 24.71 7.39 -3.78
CA THR A 216 23.88 6.79 -4.82
C THR A 216 23.48 5.39 -4.41
N ARG A 217 22.18 5.16 -4.31
CA ARG A 217 21.60 3.87 -4.00
C ARG A 217 21.19 3.14 -5.26
N ILE A 218 21.73 1.94 -5.49
CA ILE A 218 21.34 1.06 -6.58
C ILE A 218 20.47 -0.06 -6.03
N TYR A 219 19.24 -0.17 -6.54
CA TYR A 219 18.30 -1.22 -6.17
C TYR A 219 18.38 -2.38 -7.13
N GLY A 220 18.28 -3.59 -6.61
CA GLY A 220 18.19 -4.81 -7.38
C GLY A 220 17.19 -5.79 -6.79
N THR A 221 16.85 -6.82 -7.56
CA THR A 221 16.08 -7.97 -7.11
C THR A 221 16.76 -9.25 -7.56
N ALA A 222 16.55 -10.35 -6.82
CA ALA A 222 17.05 -11.67 -7.19
C ALA A 222 16.09 -12.76 -6.72
N PHE A 223 16.02 -13.86 -7.47
CA PHE A 223 15.15 -15.00 -7.23
C PHE A 223 15.92 -16.31 -7.41
N ALA A 224 15.33 -17.39 -6.87
CA ALA A 224 15.90 -18.73 -7.03
C ALA A 224 15.78 -19.21 -8.49
N LYS A 225 14.76 -18.82 -9.23
CA LYS A 225 14.46 -19.26 -10.59
C LYS A 225 14.21 -18.07 -11.51
N GLN A 226 14.54 -18.26 -12.81
CA GLN A 226 14.30 -17.23 -13.82
C GLN A 226 12.81 -16.94 -14.01
N GLU A 227 11.96 -17.99 -13.93
CA GLU A 227 10.51 -17.84 -14.06
C GLU A 227 9.92 -16.91 -12.99
N ASP A 228 10.44 -16.99 -11.76
CA ASP A 228 9.99 -16.14 -10.65
C ASP A 228 10.42 -14.67 -10.86
N LEU A 229 11.64 -14.46 -11.38
CA LEU A 229 12.11 -13.13 -11.77
C LEU A 229 11.24 -12.54 -12.88
N ASP A 230 10.98 -13.31 -13.94
CA ASP A 230 10.19 -12.86 -15.08
C ASP A 230 8.75 -12.53 -14.68
N ALA A 231 8.16 -13.36 -13.81
CA ALA A 231 6.83 -13.09 -13.23
C ALA A 231 6.80 -11.80 -12.41
N TYR A 232 7.83 -11.57 -11.59
CA TYR A 232 7.97 -10.36 -10.79
C TYR A 232 8.14 -9.11 -11.65
N LEU A 233 9.01 -9.17 -12.68
CA LEU A 233 9.20 -8.05 -13.60
C LEU A 233 7.93 -7.72 -14.36
N LYS A 234 7.19 -8.73 -14.81
CA LYS A 234 5.88 -8.54 -15.44
C LYS A 234 4.86 -7.91 -14.49
N GLN A 235 4.87 -8.30 -13.22
CA GLN A 235 4.01 -7.70 -12.19
C GLN A 235 4.34 -6.20 -12.00
N ILE A 236 5.63 -5.84 -11.98
CA ILE A 236 6.05 -4.42 -11.88
C ILE A 236 5.60 -3.63 -13.12
N GLU A 237 5.85 -4.14 -14.33
CA GLU A 237 5.43 -3.50 -15.56
C GLU A 237 3.91 -3.28 -15.59
N GLU A 238 3.14 -4.29 -15.17
CA GLU A 238 1.69 -4.17 -15.06
C GLU A 238 1.28 -3.15 -13.99
N ALA A 239 2.00 -3.08 -12.86
CA ALA A 239 1.76 -2.07 -11.83
C ALA A 239 2.03 -0.65 -12.34
N GLU A 240 3.13 -0.43 -13.08
CA GLU A 240 3.44 0.85 -13.70
C GLU A 240 2.40 1.26 -14.76
N ARG A 241 1.93 0.30 -15.55
CA ARG A 241 0.86 0.53 -16.54
C ARG A 241 -0.45 0.96 -15.89
N ARG A 242 -0.73 0.47 -14.66
CA ARG A 242 -1.93 0.76 -13.88
C ARG A 242 -1.78 1.96 -12.96
N ASP A 243 -0.60 2.58 -12.87
CA ASP A 243 -0.35 3.68 -11.95
C ASP A 243 -1.41 4.79 -12.11
N HIS A 244 -2.14 5.07 -11.02
CA HIS A 244 -3.25 6.04 -11.00
C HIS A 244 -2.82 7.46 -11.39
N ARG A 245 -1.52 7.83 -11.19
CA ARG A 245 -0.99 9.13 -11.58
C ARG A 245 -0.91 9.26 -13.10
N ARG A 246 -0.48 8.18 -13.77
CA ARG A 246 -0.47 8.09 -15.23
C ARG A 246 -1.89 8.06 -15.79
N LEU A 247 -2.73 7.16 -15.25
CA LEU A 247 -4.13 7.05 -15.66
C LEU A 247 -4.89 8.37 -15.42
N GLY A 248 -4.67 9.02 -14.27
CA GLY A 248 -5.29 10.31 -13.94
C GLY A 248 -4.95 11.40 -14.94
N ARG A 249 -3.69 11.46 -15.40
CA ARG A 249 -3.28 12.38 -16.46
C ARG A 249 -3.89 12.01 -17.82
N ASP A 250 -3.79 10.74 -18.23
CA ASP A 250 -4.23 10.26 -19.54
C ASP A 250 -5.77 10.35 -19.70
N MET A 251 -6.53 10.24 -18.60
CA MET A 251 -7.98 10.39 -18.50
C MET A 251 -8.44 11.83 -18.16
N ASP A 252 -7.50 12.73 -17.90
CA ASP A 252 -7.78 14.13 -17.49
C ASP A 252 -8.61 14.22 -16.19
N LEU A 253 -8.18 13.50 -15.12
CA LEU A 253 -8.92 13.43 -13.87
C LEU A 253 -8.43 14.42 -12.82
N PHE A 254 -7.12 14.57 -12.65
CA PHE A 254 -6.52 15.40 -11.60
C PHE A 254 -5.04 15.69 -11.86
N HIS A 255 -4.50 16.67 -11.12
CA HIS A 255 -3.06 16.89 -11.01
C HIS A 255 -2.65 17.33 -9.60
N PHE A 256 -1.34 17.35 -9.36
CA PHE A 256 -0.70 17.91 -8.17
C PHE A 256 0.28 19.01 -8.57
N GLN A 257 0.46 20.01 -7.69
CA GLN A 257 1.40 21.09 -7.93
C GLN A 257 2.02 21.62 -6.62
N GLU A 258 3.12 22.36 -6.73
CA GLU A 258 3.92 22.83 -5.58
C GLU A 258 3.17 23.79 -4.65
N GLN A 259 2.22 24.55 -5.17
CA GLN A 259 1.45 25.53 -4.39
C GLN A 259 0.50 24.88 -3.37
N ALA A 260 0.20 23.57 -3.54
CA ALA A 260 -0.62 22.81 -2.61
C ALA A 260 -0.08 21.37 -2.45
N PRO A 261 1.09 21.19 -1.83
CA PRO A 261 1.74 19.89 -1.74
C PRO A 261 0.89 18.88 -0.97
N GLY A 262 0.61 17.74 -1.60
CA GLY A 262 -0.26 16.70 -1.02
C GLY A 262 -1.76 17.03 -1.05
N SER A 263 -2.18 17.99 -1.87
CA SER A 263 -3.59 18.31 -2.11
C SER A 263 -3.93 18.12 -3.59
N VAL A 264 -5.09 17.55 -3.87
CA VAL A 264 -5.51 17.17 -5.22
C VAL A 264 -6.22 18.33 -5.90
N PHE A 265 -5.83 18.65 -7.13
CA PHE A 265 -6.61 19.50 -8.04
C PHE A 265 -7.45 18.60 -8.95
N TRP A 266 -8.73 18.47 -8.65
CA TRP A 266 -9.65 17.67 -9.44
C TRP A 266 -10.09 18.41 -10.68
N HIS A 267 -9.95 17.79 -11.87
CA HIS A 267 -10.53 18.26 -13.12
C HIS A 267 -12.01 17.86 -13.20
N ALA A 268 -12.72 18.36 -14.19
CA ALA A 268 -14.15 18.10 -14.32
C ALA A 268 -14.52 16.61 -14.36
N LYS A 269 -13.75 15.80 -15.10
CA LYS A 269 -13.96 14.34 -15.17
C LYS A 269 -13.64 13.65 -13.86
N GLY A 270 -12.53 14.03 -13.21
CA GLY A 270 -12.16 13.49 -11.90
C GLY A 270 -13.15 13.85 -10.83
N TRP A 271 -13.65 15.09 -10.84
CA TRP A 271 -14.69 15.53 -9.91
C TRP A 271 -16.02 14.80 -10.16
N THR A 272 -16.36 14.51 -11.40
CA THR A 272 -17.53 13.67 -11.73
C THR A 272 -17.40 12.27 -11.14
N LEU A 273 -16.24 11.61 -11.28
CA LEU A 273 -15.98 10.30 -10.66
C LEU A 273 -16.12 10.39 -9.14
N PHE A 274 -15.51 11.40 -8.52
CA PHE A 274 -15.60 11.63 -7.08
C PHE A 274 -17.06 11.76 -6.62
N GLN A 275 -17.87 12.55 -7.32
CA GLN A 275 -19.30 12.72 -7.01
C GLN A 275 -20.12 11.41 -7.20
N GLN A 276 -19.74 10.54 -8.16
CA GLN A 276 -20.38 9.24 -8.31
C GLN A 276 -20.10 8.35 -7.09
N LEU A 277 -18.87 8.35 -6.57
CA LEU A 277 -18.49 7.62 -5.34
C LEU A 277 -19.23 8.18 -4.13
N GLU A 278 -19.24 9.50 -3.97
CA GLU A 278 -19.94 10.18 -2.87
C GLU A 278 -21.44 9.90 -2.92
N GLY A 279 -22.06 10.02 -4.09
CA GLY A 279 -23.48 9.75 -4.28
C GLY A 279 -23.86 8.30 -3.98
N TYR A 280 -23.01 7.33 -4.36
CA TYR A 280 -23.20 5.92 -4.02
C TYR A 280 -23.14 5.70 -2.50
N ILE A 281 -22.09 6.17 -1.82
CA ILE A 281 -21.96 6.01 -0.36
C ILE A 281 -23.11 6.71 0.39
N ARG A 282 -23.54 7.92 -0.06
CA ARG A 282 -24.67 8.64 0.53
C ARG A 282 -25.94 7.80 0.53
N ARG A 283 -26.28 7.16 -0.60
CA ARG A 283 -27.46 6.27 -0.69
C ARG A 283 -27.29 5.05 0.23
N ARG A 284 -26.10 4.43 0.26
CA ARG A 284 -25.81 3.30 1.14
C ARG A 284 -25.90 3.68 2.62
N GLN A 285 -25.42 4.86 3.00
CA GLN A 285 -25.57 5.38 4.38
C GLN A 285 -27.04 5.57 4.75
N GLN A 286 -27.84 6.14 3.87
CA GLN A 286 -29.29 6.31 4.11
C GLN A 286 -30.00 4.96 4.28
N GLU A 287 -29.66 3.96 3.47
CA GLU A 287 -30.21 2.59 3.58
C GLU A 287 -29.95 1.96 4.96
N PHE A 288 -28.79 2.27 5.57
CA PHE A 288 -28.42 1.76 6.91
C PHE A 288 -28.78 2.70 8.06
N GLY A 289 -29.56 3.75 7.79
CA GLY A 289 -30.11 4.66 8.80
C GLY A 289 -29.13 5.70 9.33
N PHE A 290 -28.09 6.05 8.58
CA PHE A 290 -27.20 7.16 8.92
C PHE A 290 -27.80 8.51 8.54
N ILE A 291 -27.55 9.51 9.40
CA ILE A 291 -27.89 10.91 9.18
C ILE A 291 -26.62 11.64 8.75
N GLU A 292 -26.65 12.31 7.58
CA GLU A 292 -25.52 13.09 7.09
C GLU A 292 -25.46 14.45 7.83
N VAL A 293 -24.26 14.79 8.28
CA VAL A 293 -23.96 16.06 8.96
C VAL A 293 -22.73 16.72 8.33
N ASN A 294 -22.43 17.95 8.74
CA ASN A 294 -21.19 18.64 8.36
C ASN A 294 -20.66 19.40 9.58
N SER A 295 -19.44 19.05 10.00
CA SER A 295 -18.76 19.69 11.13
C SER A 295 -17.73 20.73 10.66
N PRO A 296 -17.44 21.77 11.48
CA PRO A 296 -16.45 22.79 11.13
C PRO A 296 -15.08 22.18 10.83
N GLN A 297 -14.40 22.69 9.79
CA GLN A 297 -13.03 22.24 9.46
C GLN A 297 -12.00 22.81 10.43
N MET A 298 -12.21 24.00 10.94
CA MET A 298 -11.33 24.68 11.86
C MET A 298 -11.99 24.77 13.23
N MET A 299 -11.32 24.25 14.26
CA MET A 299 -11.82 24.21 15.64
C MET A 299 -10.72 24.60 16.61
N ASP A 300 -11.12 25.08 17.81
CA ASP A 300 -10.19 25.48 18.86
C ASP A 300 -9.23 24.32 19.24
N ARG A 301 -7.97 24.64 19.43
CA ARG A 301 -6.91 23.71 19.83
C ARG A 301 -7.25 22.94 21.11
N GLU A 302 -7.93 23.60 22.07
CA GLU A 302 -8.26 22.98 23.35
C GLU A 302 -9.19 21.76 23.23
N LEU A 303 -10.04 21.72 22.20
CA LEU A 303 -10.82 20.51 21.87
C LEU A 303 -9.91 19.30 21.62
N TRP A 304 -8.81 19.52 20.91
CA TRP A 304 -7.84 18.48 20.54
C TRP A 304 -6.91 18.09 21.69
N VAL A 305 -6.68 18.99 22.65
CA VAL A 305 -6.02 18.68 23.93
C VAL A 305 -6.92 17.77 24.77
N THR A 306 -8.20 18.13 24.92
CA THR A 306 -9.19 17.38 25.70
C THR A 306 -9.35 15.94 25.17
N THR A 307 -9.39 15.77 23.88
CA THR A 307 -9.52 14.44 23.24
C THR A 307 -8.24 13.62 23.25
N GLY A 308 -7.08 14.21 23.55
CA GLY A 308 -5.79 13.53 23.53
C GLY A 308 -5.10 13.50 22.16
N HIS A 309 -5.65 14.15 21.13
CA HIS A 309 -5.00 14.25 19.81
C HIS A 309 -3.68 15.02 19.88
N ILE A 310 -3.62 16.15 20.57
CA ILE A 310 -2.40 16.97 20.68
C ILE A 310 -1.24 16.15 21.30
N PRO A 311 -1.38 15.46 22.45
CA PRO A 311 -0.29 14.69 23.04
C PRO A 311 0.21 13.53 22.17
N THR A 312 -0.65 12.96 21.32
CA THR A 312 -0.34 11.74 20.55
C THR A 312 -0.12 11.97 19.06
N TYR A 313 -0.63 13.09 18.52
CA TYR A 313 -0.73 13.31 17.08
C TYR A 313 -0.33 14.72 16.63
N ASN A 314 0.29 15.52 17.52
CA ASN A 314 0.60 16.95 17.28
C ASN A 314 1.39 17.19 15.98
N ASP A 315 2.39 16.35 15.69
CA ASP A 315 3.27 16.52 14.52
C ASP A 315 2.53 16.35 13.17
N MET A 316 1.34 15.77 13.22
CA MET A 316 0.47 15.57 12.07
C MET A 316 -0.63 16.62 11.92
N MET A 317 -0.67 17.64 12.79
CA MET A 317 -1.75 18.64 12.80
C MET A 317 -1.30 19.96 12.20
N PHE A 318 -2.18 20.59 11.41
CA PHE A 318 -2.02 21.97 10.99
C PHE A 318 -2.62 22.90 12.05
N LEU A 319 -1.77 23.77 12.62
CA LEU A 319 -2.16 24.75 13.63
C LEU A 319 -1.98 26.18 13.06
N THR A 320 -2.89 27.08 13.45
CA THR A 320 -2.73 28.51 13.12
C THR A 320 -1.74 29.18 14.05
N ALA A 321 -1.12 30.27 13.60
CA ALA A 321 -0.40 31.17 14.49
C ALA A 321 -1.40 31.96 15.37
N LYS A 322 -0.96 32.36 16.57
CA LYS A 322 -1.68 33.35 17.39
C LYS A 322 -1.74 34.71 16.66
N ARG A 323 -2.84 35.41 16.81
CA ARG A 323 -3.02 36.79 16.32
C ARG A 323 -3.04 37.75 17.51
N GLU A 324 -2.64 39.01 17.29
CA GLU A 324 -2.64 40.03 18.37
C GLU A 324 -4.03 40.27 18.96
N GLU A 325 -5.09 40.12 18.14
CA GLU A 325 -6.49 40.35 18.57
C GLU A 325 -7.19 39.08 19.10
N ASP A 326 -6.64 37.89 18.84
CA ASP A 326 -7.20 36.61 19.30
C ASP A 326 -6.05 35.65 19.70
N GLU A 327 -5.87 35.44 21.00
CA GLU A 327 -4.85 34.54 21.53
C GLU A 327 -5.13 33.06 21.25
N ARG A 328 -6.32 32.72 20.73
CA ARG A 328 -6.68 31.34 20.41
C ARG A 328 -5.86 30.78 19.28
N VAL A 329 -5.48 29.53 19.43
CA VAL A 329 -4.88 28.71 18.37
C VAL A 329 -5.96 27.78 17.85
N TYR A 330 -6.15 27.79 16.55
CA TYR A 330 -7.08 26.89 15.88
C TYR A 330 -6.32 25.76 15.20
N ALA A 331 -6.95 24.60 15.12
CA ALA A 331 -6.47 23.45 14.37
C ALA A 331 -7.41 23.17 13.20
N ILE A 332 -6.82 22.84 12.04
CA ILE A 332 -7.58 22.21 10.96
C ILE A 332 -7.78 20.75 11.35
N LYS A 333 -9.03 20.27 11.35
CA LYS A 333 -9.36 18.93 11.84
C LYS A 333 -8.59 17.84 11.11
N PRO A 334 -7.84 16.96 11.83
CA PRO A 334 -7.23 15.77 11.28
C PRO A 334 -8.19 14.58 11.24
N MET A 335 -9.31 14.67 11.98
CA MET A 335 -10.35 13.65 12.14
C MET A 335 -11.69 14.33 12.39
N ASN A 336 -12.81 13.62 12.20
CA ASN A 336 -14.18 14.16 12.38
C ASN A 336 -14.78 13.82 13.75
N CYS A 337 -14.24 12.83 14.46
CA CYS A 337 -14.82 12.29 15.70
C CYS A 337 -15.14 13.35 16.76
N PRO A 338 -14.29 14.33 17.11
CA PRO A 338 -14.66 15.34 18.11
C PRO A 338 -15.84 16.20 17.66
N GLY A 339 -15.93 16.53 16.37
CA GLY A 339 -17.06 17.27 15.79
C GLY A 339 -18.38 16.52 15.94
N HIS A 340 -18.39 15.23 15.66
CA HIS A 340 -19.60 14.39 15.80
C HIS A 340 -20.03 14.23 17.26
N VAL A 341 -19.08 14.14 18.19
CA VAL A 341 -19.42 14.14 19.62
C VAL A 341 -20.05 15.47 20.04
N GLN A 342 -19.59 16.60 19.51
CA GLN A 342 -20.24 17.90 19.81
C GLN A 342 -21.67 17.96 19.25
N ILE A 343 -21.92 17.39 18.06
CA ILE A 343 -23.29 17.30 17.50
C ILE A 343 -24.16 16.37 18.36
N PHE A 344 -23.65 15.23 18.79
CA PHE A 344 -24.37 14.30 19.67
C PHE A 344 -24.77 14.95 20.98
N LYS A 345 -23.89 15.76 21.58
CA LYS A 345 -24.12 16.49 22.84
C LYS A 345 -25.12 17.63 22.73
N ASN A 346 -25.42 18.10 21.52
CA ASN A 346 -26.36 19.22 21.35
C ASN A 346 -27.79 18.73 21.54
N GLY A 347 -28.19 18.64 22.80
CA GLY A 347 -29.50 18.19 23.27
C GLY A 347 -29.42 16.99 24.21
N LEU A 348 -30.50 16.75 24.92
CA LEU A 348 -30.66 15.62 25.84
C LEU A 348 -31.07 14.38 25.01
N ARG A 349 -30.34 13.28 25.17
CA ARG A 349 -30.61 12.01 24.48
C ARG A 349 -31.13 10.96 25.47
N SER A 350 -32.15 10.20 25.04
CA SER A 350 -32.63 9.02 25.75
C SER A 350 -32.00 7.74 25.18
N TYR A 351 -31.84 6.72 26.02
CA TYR A 351 -31.43 5.38 25.59
C TYR A 351 -32.31 4.80 24.45
N ARG A 352 -33.57 5.24 24.36
CA ARG A 352 -34.51 4.80 23.30
C ARG A 352 -34.18 5.36 21.93
N GLU A 353 -33.37 6.41 21.86
CA GLU A 353 -32.90 6.99 20.60
C GLU A 353 -31.64 6.28 20.03
N LEU A 354 -31.00 5.44 20.86
CA LEU A 354 -29.79 4.72 20.43
C LEU A 354 -30.16 3.45 19.66
N PRO A 355 -29.42 3.15 18.58
CA PRO A 355 -28.20 3.79 18.09
C PRO A 355 -28.44 5.12 17.37
N VAL A 356 -27.62 6.14 17.65
CA VAL A 356 -27.55 7.38 16.85
C VAL A 356 -26.41 7.24 15.87
N LYS A 357 -26.71 7.28 14.56
CA LYS A 357 -25.76 7.06 13.46
C LYS A 357 -25.53 8.36 12.69
N ILE A 358 -24.34 8.93 12.82
CA ILE A 358 -23.96 10.21 12.21
C ILE A 358 -22.86 9.95 11.17
N ALA A 359 -23.04 10.45 9.95
CA ALA A 359 -22.06 10.33 8.88
C ALA A 359 -21.69 11.68 8.27
N GLU A 360 -20.47 11.81 7.78
CA GLU A 360 -19.95 13.04 7.16
C GLU A 360 -18.98 12.69 6.03
N PHE A 361 -19.09 13.39 4.89
CA PHE A 361 -17.98 13.49 3.94
C PHE A 361 -17.02 14.57 4.41
N GLY A 362 -16.25 14.22 5.45
CA GLY A 362 -15.44 15.18 6.20
C GLY A 362 -14.09 15.45 5.53
N LYS A 363 -13.87 16.71 5.12
CA LYS A 363 -12.55 17.14 4.65
C LYS A 363 -11.62 17.30 5.84
N VAL A 364 -10.56 16.49 5.88
CA VAL A 364 -9.55 16.46 6.94
C VAL A 364 -8.16 16.72 6.39
N HIS A 365 -7.26 17.22 7.27
CA HIS A 365 -5.90 17.55 6.87
C HIS A 365 -4.90 16.94 7.87
N ARG A 366 -3.84 16.31 7.31
CA ARG A 366 -2.74 15.73 8.09
C ARG A 366 -1.41 16.17 7.51
N PHE A 367 -0.51 16.61 8.38
CA PHE A 367 0.81 17.07 7.96
C PHE A 367 1.73 15.89 7.67
N GLU A 368 1.43 15.16 6.59
CA GLU A 368 2.27 14.06 6.12
C GLU A 368 3.64 14.60 5.64
N PRO A 369 4.76 13.93 6.00
CA PRO A 369 6.09 14.31 5.51
C PRO A 369 6.14 14.30 3.98
N SER A 370 6.85 15.26 3.38
CA SER A 370 6.93 15.39 1.91
C SER A 370 7.42 14.12 1.21
N GLY A 371 8.38 13.39 1.81
CA GLY A 371 8.89 12.13 1.27
C GLY A 371 7.92 10.95 1.33
N ALA A 372 6.82 11.08 2.08
CA ALA A 372 5.79 10.04 2.19
C ALA A 372 4.62 10.25 1.22
N LEU A 373 4.53 11.41 0.55
CA LEU A 373 3.44 11.72 -0.38
C LEU A 373 3.52 10.84 -1.63
N HIS A 374 2.37 10.28 -2.04
CA HIS A 374 2.30 9.37 -3.18
C HIS A 374 0.96 9.47 -3.92
N GLY A 375 0.85 10.37 -4.88
CA GLY A 375 -0.35 10.57 -5.68
C GLY A 375 -1.61 10.66 -4.81
N LEU A 376 -2.68 9.96 -5.21
CA LEU A 376 -3.91 9.86 -4.42
C LEU A 376 -3.80 8.91 -3.21
N MET A 377 -2.78 8.06 -3.15
CA MET A 377 -2.63 7.04 -2.12
C MET A 377 -2.23 7.63 -0.75
N ARG A 378 -1.45 8.70 -0.75
CA ARG A 378 -1.03 9.40 0.46
C ARG A 378 -0.94 10.90 0.24
N VAL A 379 -1.90 11.61 0.77
CA VAL A 379 -2.14 13.05 0.60
C VAL A 379 -2.18 13.75 1.95
N ARG A 380 -2.09 15.08 1.97
CA ARG A 380 -2.25 15.91 3.17
C ARG A 380 -3.68 16.38 3.39
N ALA A 381 -4.44 16.55 2.31
CA ALA A 381 -5.85 16.96 2.36
C ALA A 381 -6.71 15.89 1.66
N PHE A 382 -7.66 15.31 2.37
CA PHE A 382 -8.52 14.25 1.85
C PHE A 382 -9.92 14.28 2.47
N THR A 383 -10.86 13.67 1.79
CA THR A 383 -12.24 13.53 2.24
C THR A 383 -12.47 12.11 2.75
N GLN A 384 -12.95 11.99 3.99
CA GLN A 384 -13.35 10.68 4.54
C GLN A 384 -14.87 10.49 4.42
N ASP A 385 -15.28 9.27 4.09
CA ASP A 385 -16.65 8.80 4.24
C ASP A 385 -16.89 8.33 5.68
N ASP A 386 -16.64 9.22 6.61
CA ASP A 386 -16.55 8.95 8.03
C ASP A 386 -17.92 8.88 8.71
N ALA A 387 -18.06 7.99 9.67
CA ALA A 387 -19.27 7.91 10.47
C ALA A 387 -18.99 7.46 11.91
N HIS A 388 -19.84 7.94 12.81
CA HIS A 388 -19.80 7.60 14.24
C HIS A 388 -21.17 7.10 14.69
N ILE A 389 -21.18 5.95 15.37
CA ILE A 389 -22.39 5.32 15.89
C ILE A 389 -22.32 5.38 17.41
N PHE A 390 -23.22 6.15 18.02
CA PHE A 390 -23.36 6.24 19.48
C PHE A 390 -24.36 5.19 19.94
N ILE A 391 -23.92 4.31 20.84
CA ILE A 391 -24.64 3.10 21.23
C ILE A 391 -24.55 2.85 22.73
N MET A 392 -25.47 2.02 23.22
CA MET A 392 -25.29 1.31 24.49
C MET A 392 -24.27 0.19 24.34
N GLU A 393 -23.60 -0.17 25.40
CA GLU A 393 -22.62 -1.26 25.37
C GLU A 393 -23.20 -2.58 24.88
N SER A 394 -24.43 -2.90 25.26
CA SER A 394 -25.15 -4.11 24.80
C SER A 394 -25.40 -4.16 23.29
N GLN A 395 -25.26 -3.04 22.58
CA GLN A 395 -25.48 -2.93 21.14
C GLN A 395 -24.19 -3.13 20.31
N ILE A 396 -22.99 -3.19 20.94
CA ILE A 396 -21.70 -3.24 20.23
C ILE A 396 -21.67 -4.36 19.18
N ALA A 397 -21.94 -5.60 19.59
CA ALA A 397 -21.84 -6.76 18.70
C ALA A 397 -22.78 -6.64 17.49
N LYS A 398 -24.03 -6.22 17.72
CA LYS A 398 -25.03 -6.04 16.66
C LYS A 398 -24.60 -4.99 15.65
N GLU A 399 -24.14 -3.83 16.13
CA GLU A 399 -23.77 -2.72 15.23
C GLU A 399 -22.44 -3.01 14.49
N VAL A 400 -21.46 -3.67 15.13
CA VAL A 400 -20.22 -4.10 14.46
C VAL A 400 -20.54 -5.09 13.32
N LEU A 401 -21.41 -6.08 13.55
CA LEU A 401 -21.85 -7.02 12.51
C LEU A 401 -22.59 -6.30 11.38
N SER A 402 -23.50 -5.39 11.68
CA SER A 402 -24.21 -4.60 10.67
C SER A 402 -23.24 -3.78 9.79
N VAL A 403 -22.22 -3.16 10.40
CA VAL A 403 -21.20 -2.41 9.66
C VAL A 403 -20.32 -3.36 8.82
N ASN A 404 -19.97 -4.53 9.35
CA ASN A 404 -19.21 -5.54 8.60
C ASN A 404 -19.95 -5.93 7.31
N ASP A 405 -21.26 -6.27 7.41
CA ASP A 405 -22.08 -6.64 6.26
C ASP A 405 -22.17 -5.50 5.24
N GLN A 406 -22.31 -4.26 5.73
CA GLN A 406 -22.32 -3.08 4.89
C GLN A 406 -21.01 -2.93 4.11
N ILE A 407 -19.85 -3.00 4.78
CA ILE A 407 -18.53 -2.89 4.15
C ILE A 407 -18.35 -3.95 3.06
N LEU A 408 -18.60 -5.22 3.39
CA LEU A 408 -18.42 -6.31 2.44
C LEU A 408 -19.37 -6.22 1.24
N SER A 409 -20.60 -5.77 1.45
CA SER A 409 -21.55 -5.57 0.35
C SER A 409 -21.13 -4.43 -0.58
N ILE A 410 -20.58 -3.34 -0.02
CA ILE A 410 -20.07 -2.20 -0.80
C ILE A 410 -18.87 -2.65 -1.64
N TYR A 411 -17.91 -3.36 -1.05
CA TYR A 411 -16.72 -3.78 -1.80
C TYR A 411 -17.05 -4.71 -2.96
N ARG A 412 -18.02 -5.62 -2.81
CA ARG A 412 -18.52 -6.43 -3.93
C ARG A 412 -19.11 -5.60 -5.05
N ASP A 413 -19.84 -4.51 -4.74
CA ASP A 413 -20.36 -3.59 -5.76
C ASP A 413 -19.27 -2.91 -6.59
N PHE A 414 -18.07 -2.79 -6.00
CA PHE A 414 -16.87 -2.23 -6.67
C PHE A 414 -15.93 -3.31 -7.22
N GLY A 415 -16.34 -4.59 -7.24
CA GLY A 415 -15.56 -5.69 -7.83
C GLY A 415 -14.43 -6.23 -6.96
N PHE A 416 -14.46 -5.97 -5.64
CA PHE A 416 -13.51 -6.52 -4.68
C PHE A 416 -14.13 -7.70 -3.92
N ASP A 417 -13.86 -8.92 -4.36
CA ASP A 417 -14.36 -10.15 -3.73
C ASP A 417 -13.40 -10.74 -2.68
N ASP A 418 -12.09 -10.48 -2.83
CA ASP A 418 -11.04 -10.91 -1.87
C ASP A 418 -10.78 -9.79 -0.85
N VAL A 419 -11.49 -9.86 0.28
CA VAL A 419 -11.35 -8.90 1.38
C VAL A 419 -10.83 -9.63 2.62
N ARG A 420 -9.69 -9.17 3.14
CA ARG A 420 -9.09 -9.72 4.36
C ARG A 420 -9.41 -8.84 5.55
N ILE A 421 -9.81 -9.48 6.67
CA ILE A 421 -10.07 -8.77 7.91
C ILE A 421 -8.86 -8.95 8.83
N LYS A 422 -8.32 -7.82 9.32
CA LYS A 422 -7.27 -7.79 10.35
C LYS A 422 -7.86 -7.17 11.62
N TYR A 423 -7.56 -7.81 12.75
CA TYR A 423 -7.86 -7.26 14.07
C TYR A 423 -6.60 -6.64 14.64
N SER A 424 -6.65 -5.35 14.98
CA SER A 424 -5.54 -4.58 15.54
C SER A 424 -5.84 -4.25 17.01
N ASP A 425 -5.02 -4.78 17.90
CA ASP A 425 -5.11 -4.61 19.34
C ASP A 425 -4.43 -3.30 19.82
N ARG A 426 -4.37 -3.11 21.12
CA ARG A 426 -3.86 -1.89 21.77
C ARG A 426 -2.42 -1.56 21.37
N PRO A 427 -2.13 -0.30 20.96
CA PRO A 427 -0.77 0.19 20.74
C PRO A 427 -0.09 0.58 22.06
N ASP A 428 1.24 0.73 22.04
CA ASP A 428 2.02 1.20 23.19
C ASP A 428 1.59 2.61 23.66
N LYS A 429 1.42 3.53 22.70
CA LYS A 429 0.91 4.90 22.98
C LYS A 429 -0.60 4.93 22.83
N ARG A 430 -1.32 4.99 23.95
CA ARG A 430 -2.79 4.98 23.98
C ARG A 430 -3.35 5.83 25.11
N ILE A 431 -4.64 6.15 25.03
CA ILE A 431 -5.43 6.76 26.11
C ILE A 431 -6.31 5.71 26.78
N GLY A 432 -6.78 5.99 28.01
CA GLY A 432 -7.57 5.05 28.80
C GLY A 432 -6.73 4.04 29.56
N ASP A 433 -7.33 3.39 30.54
CA ASP A 433 -6.69 2.33 31.33
C ASP A 433 -6.86 0.95 30.69
N ASP A 434 -6.12 -0.03 31.22
CA ASP A 434 -6.12 -1.39 30.67
C ASP A 434 -7.49 -2.07 30.78
N ALA A 435 -8.28 -1.79 31.83
CA ALA A 435 -9.61 -2.37 31.99
C ALA A 435 -10.58 -1.93 30.90
N VAL A 436 -10.51 -0.65 30.47
CA VAL A 436 -11.28 -0.13 29.34
C VAL A 436 -10.88 -0.80 28.04
N TRP A 437 -9.57 -1.00 27.83
CA TRP A 437 -9.05 -1.69 26.65
C TRP A 437 -9.44 -3.16 26.61
N ASP A 438 -9.33 -3.88 27.73
CA ASP A 438 -9.73 -5.29 27.86
C ASP A 438 -11.19 -5.48 27.44
N LYS A 439 -12.05 -4.56 27.87
CA LYS A 439 -13.47 -4.56 27.56
C LYS A 439 -13.75 -4.30 26.06
N ALA A 440 -13.11 -3.29 25.48
CA ALA A 440 -13.27 -2.94 24.07
C ALA A 440 -12.76 -4.06 23.16
N GLU A 441 -11.59 -4.64 23.46
CA GLU A 441 -11.01 -5.76 22.73
C GLU A 441 -11.88 -7.01 22.83
N ALA A 442 -12.36 -7.36 24.02
CA ALA A 442 -13.25 -8.50 24.21
C ALA A 442 -14.54 -8.38 23.39
N ALA A 443 -15.15 -7.18 23.38
CA ALA A 443 -16.36 -6.92 22.61
C ALA A 443 -16.14 -7.06 21.09
N LEU A 444 -15.01 -6.55 20.59
CA LEU A 444 -14.68 -6.62 19.16
C LEU A 444 -14.35 -8.04 18.73
N ILE A 445 -13.59 -8.79 19.55
CA ILE A 445 -13.29 -10.21 19.32
C ILE A 445 -14.56 -11.06 19.34
N ALA A 446 -15.51 -10.78 20.26
CA ALA A 446 -16.79 -11.49 20.31
C ALA A 446 -17.60 -11.26 19.02
N ALA A 447 -17.65 -10.03 18.51
CA ALA A 447 -18.30 -9.72 17.23
C ALA A 447 -17.63 -10.44 16.05
N LEU A 448 -16.28 -10.48 16.00
CA LEU A 448 -15.54 -11.23 14.97
C LEU A 448 -15.86 -12.73 14.99
N LYS A 449 -15.87 -13.34 16.18
CA LYS A 449 -16.24 -14.76 16.32
C LYS A 449 -17.67 -15.02 15.86
N ALA A 450 -18.59 -14.12 16.17
CA ALA A 450 -19.99 -14.21 15.75
C ALA A 450 -20.16 -14.05 14.24
N SER A 451 -19.29 -13.31 13.55
CA SER A 451 -19.34 -13.16 12.10
C SER A 451 -18.99 -14.45 11.33
N GLY A 452 -18.25 -15.37 11.96
CA GLY A 452 -17.75 -16.60 11.31
C GLY A 452 -16.72 -16.36 10.20
N LEU A 453 -16.27 -15.11 9.98
CA LEU A 453 -15.32 -14.78 8.94
C LEU A 453 -13.87 -15.01 9.41
N PRO A 454 -12.96 -15.40 8.51
CA PRO A 454 -11.54 -15.50 8.84
C PRO A 454 -10.92 -14.14 9.09
N TRP A 455 -10.08 -14.05 10.11
CA TRP A 455 -9.33 -12.83 10.44
C TRP A 455 -7.93 -13.15 10.95
N THR A 456 -7.03 -12.17 10.92
CA THR A 456 -5.67 -12.27 11.43
C THR A 456 -5.39 -11.15 12.43
N LEU A 457 -4.49 -11.42 13.39
CA LEU A 457 -4.03 -10.42 14.35
C LEU A 457 -2.99 -9.50 13.71
N ASN A 458 -3.19 -8.18 13.86
CA ASN A 458 -2.23 -7.12 13.53
C ASN A 458 -1.83 -6.43 14.83
N LYS A 459 -0.83 -7.00 15.51
CA LYS A 459 -0.47 -6.66 16.89
C LYS A 459 0.03 -5.22 17.03
N GLY A 460 -0.53 -4.46 17.98
CA GLY A 460 -0.10 -3.11 18.34
C GLY A 460 -0.54 -2.00 17.38
N GLU A 461 -1.37 -2.31 16.39
CA GLU A 461 -1.75 -1.38 15.32
C GLU A 461 -3.14 -0.75 15.53
N GLY A 462 -3.73 -0.89 16.71
CA GLY A 462 -4.99 -0.23 17.10
C GLY A 462 -4.88 1.30 17.05
N ALA A 463 -6.02 1.99 17.05
CA ALA A 463 -6.02 3.43 17.23
C ALA A 463 -5.63 3.80 18.67
N PHE A 464 -5.12 5.01 18.90
CA PHE A 464 -4.71 5.41 20.24
C PHE A 464 -5.87 5.45 21.26
N TYR A 465 -7.13 5.43 20.81
CA TYR A 465 -8.35 5.48 21.62
C TYR A 465 -9.14 4.16 21.65
N GLY A 466 -8.84 3.19 20.78
CA GLY A 466 -9.55 1.90 20.76
C GLY A 466 -9.04 0.89 19.76
N PRO A 467 -9.35 -0.41 19.95
CA PRO A 467 -9.03 -1.47 19.02
C PRO A 467 -9.84 -1.33 17.74
N LYS A 468 -9.33 -1.91 16.64
CA LYS A 468 -9.97 -1.77 15.32
C LYS A 468 -10.00 -3.06 14.50
N LEU A 469 -11.01 -3.14 13.62
CA LEU A 469 -11.02 -4.03 12.47
C LEU A 469 -10.56 -3.24 11.25
N GLU A 470 -9.70 -3.83 10.46
CA GLU A 470 -9.21 -3.29 9.20
C GLU A 470 -9.66 -4.21 8.07
N TYR A 471 -10.24 -3.62 7.04
CA TYR A 471 -10.66 -4.34 5.84
C TYR A 471 -9.66 -4.04 4.73
N VAL A 472 -8.93 -5.08 4.33
CA VAL A 472 -7.85 -5.00 3.37
C VAL A 472 -8.34 -5.56 2.04
N LEU A 473 -8.41 -4.70 1.04
CA LEU A 473 -8.76 -5.06 -0.33
C LEU A 473 -7.55 -5.65 -1.05
N ARG A 474 -7.79 -6.64 -1.89
CA ARG A 474 -6.78 -7.15 -2.81
C ARG A 474 -7.14 -6.75 -4.23
N ASP A 475 -6.23 -6.05 -4.92
CA ASP A 475 -6.47 -5.58 -6.27
C ASP A 475 -6.20 -6.67 -7.33
N ALA A 476 -6.47 -6.34 -8.61
CA ALA A 476 -6.36 -7.26 -9.73
C ALA A 476 -4.94 -7.84 -9.96
N ILE A 477 -3.90 -7.24 -9.38
CA ILE A 477 -2.52 -7.73 -9.45
C ILE A 477 -1.99 -8.23 -8.11
N GLY A 478 -2.90 -8.43 -7.14
CA GLY A 478 -2.61 -9.05 -5.85
C GLY A 478 -2.04 -8.13 -4.77
N ARG A 479 -1.99 -6.80 -4.97
CA ARG A 479 -1.55 -5.85 -3.93
C ARG A 479 -2.64 -5.66 -2.89
N GLU A 480 -2.22 -5.45 -1.63
CA GLU A 480 -3.11 -5.23 -0.50
C GLU A 480 -3.28 -3.73 -0.20
N TRP A 481 -4.55 -3.31 0.01
CA TRP A 481 -4.93 -1.94 0.31
C TRP A 481 -5.87 -1.88 1.50
N GLN A 482 -5.39 -1.35 2.62
CA GLN A 482 -6.26 -1.07 3.76
C GLN A 482 -7.17 0.12 3.43
N CYS A 483 -8.48 -0.08 3.54
CA CYS A 483 -9.51 0.93 3.27
C CYS A 483 -10.49 1.07 4.42
N GLY A 484 -11.42 0.14 4.56
CA GLY A 484 -12.46 0.19 5.58
C GLY A 484 -11.95 -0.06 6.99
N THR A 485 -12.62 0.52 7.97
CA THR A 485 -12.32 0.33 9.39
C THR A 485 -13.59 0.33 10.23
N VAL A 486 -13.57 -0.45 11.32
CA VAL A 486 -14.50 -0.35 12.44
C VAL A 486 -13.68 -0.30 13.72
N GLN A 487 -13.92 0.69 14.57
CA GLN A 487 -13.16 0.89 15.80
C GLN A 487 -14.14 1.04 16.97
N VAL A 488 -13.83 0.42 18.09
CA VAL A 488 -14.63 0.53 19.34
C VAL A 488 -13.96 1.51 20.28
N ASP A 489 -14.64 2.59 20.58
CA ASP A 489 -14.14 3.68 21.41
C ASP A 489 -14.99 3.84 22.68
N LEU A 490 -14.39 3.56 23.82
CA LEU A 490 -14.93 3.74 25.15
C LEU A 490 -14.34 4.98 25.85
N ASN A 491 -13.49 5.77 25.16
CA ASN A 491 -12.70 6.85 25.74
C ASN A 491 -13.19 8.26 25.35
N LEU A 492 -13.25 8.56 24.04
CA LEU A 492 -13.51 9.93 23.55
C LEU A 492 -14.87 10.50 23.98
N PRO A 493 -16.00 9.76 23.94
CA PRO A 493 -17.28 10.31 24.37
C PRO A 493 -17.25 10.82 25.83
N GLY A 494 -16.67 10.04 26.74
CA GLY A 494 -16.53 10.40 28.15
C GLY A 494 -15.61 11.60 28.36
N ARG A 495 -14.46 11.66 27.68
CA ARG A 495 -13.54 12.80 27.76
C ARG A 495 -14.17 14.13 27.29
N LEU A 496 -15.07 14.05 26.33
CA LEU A 496 -15.83 15.20 25.84
C LEU A 496 -17.12 15.44 26.61
N GLY A 497 -17.42 14.65 27.66
CA GLY A 497 -18.60 14.79 28.49
C GLY A 497 -19.91 14.45 27.75
N ALA A 498 -19.88 13.52 26.80
CA ALA A 498 -21.08 13.02 26.14
C ALA A 498 -21.80 12.02 27.05
N PHE A 499 -23.13 12.12 27.12
CA PHE A 499 -23.97 11.18 27.86
C PHE A 499 -25.35 11.04 27.21
N TYR A 500 -26.03 9.97 27.56
CA TYR A 500 -27.46 9.76 27.33
C TYR A 500 -28.14 9.45 28.69
N ILE A 501 -29.45 9.51 28.72
CA ILE A 501 -30.24 9.16 29.92
C ILE A 501 -30.73 7.72 29.76
N ASP A 502 -30.38 6.86 30.72
CA ASP A 502 -30.81 5.47 30.76
C ASP A 502 -32.28 5.30 31.24
N GLU A 503 -32.75 4.08 31.35
CA GLU A 503 -34.12 3.75 31.83
C GLU A 503 -34.37 4.10 33.31
N HIS A 504 -33.28 4.31 34.08
CA HIS A 504 -33.30 4.68 35.48
C HIS A 504 -33.05 6.18 35.69
N SER A 505 -33.10 6.98 34.63
CA SER A 505 -32.81 8.42 34.64
C SER A 505 -31.37 8.80 35.02
N ASN A 506 -30.41 7.87 34.89
CA ASN A 506 -29.00 8.15 35.11
C ASN A 506 -28.35 8.67 33.85
N LYS A 507 -27.28 9.47 34.01
CA LYS A 507 -26.38 9.86 32.92
C LYS A 507 -25.39 8.74 32.67
N VAL A 508 -25.38 8.23 31.46
CA VAL A 508 -24.48 7.15 31.04
C VAL A 508 -23.67 7.58 29.81
N THR A 509 -22.37 7.36 29.82
CA THR A 509 -21.50 7.63 28.66
C THR A 509 -21.77 6.61 27.55
N PRO A 510 -22.07 7.04 26.30
CA PRO A 510 -22.24 6.11 25.20
C PRO A 510 -20.90 5.48 24.77
N VAL A 511 -20.98 4.27 24.23
CA VAL A 511 -19.90 3.73 23.39
C VAL A 511 -20.00 4.37 22.03
N MET A 512 -18.88 4.66 21.41
CA MET A 512 -18.82 5.17 20.04
C MET A 512 -18.10 4.19 19.13
N LEU A 513 -18.74 3.82 18.02
CA LEU A 513 -18.07 3.10 16.94
C LEU A 513 -17.66 4.11 15.89
N HIS A 514 -16.38 4.08 15.49
CA HIS A 514 -15.90 4.81 14.33
C HIS A 514 -15.98 3.88 13.12
N ARG A 515 -16.45 4.37 11.98
CA ARG A 515 -16.59 3.59 10.77
C ARG A 515 -16.20 4.40 9.54
N ALA A 516 -15.39 3.82 8.68
CA ALA A 516 -15.16 4.27 7.32
C ALA A 516 -15.30 3.09 6.36
N MET A 517 -15.86 3.30 5.15
CA MET A 517 -15.95 2.29 4.10
C MET A 517 -14.75 2.39 3.15
N PHE A 518 -14.54 3.55 2.57
CA PHE A 518 -13.41 3.83 1.71
C PHE A 518 -12.20 4.34 2.48
N GLY A 519 -12.41 4.96 3.63
CA GLY A 519 -11.41 5.62 4.48
C GLY A 519 -11.02 6.99 3.93
N SER A 520 -10.46 7.05 2.74
CA SER A 520 -10.20 8.27 1.96
C SER A 520 -10.78 8.11 0.57
N MET A 521 -11.62 9.05 0.17
CA MET A 521 -12.20 9.09 -1.18
C MET A 521 -11.11 9.19 -2.25
N GLU A 522 -10.07 9.98 -1.99
CA GLU A 522 -8.91 10.14 -2.87
C GLU A 522 -8.16 8.82 -3.02
N ARG A 523 -7.80 8.16 -1.92
CA ARG A 523 -7.10 6.87 -1.92
C ARG A 523 -7.92 5.78 -2.60
N PHE A 524 -9.20 5.69 -2.31
CA PHE A 524 -10.08 4.70 -2.92
C PHE A 524 -10.24 4.93 -4.43
N THR A 525 -10.34 6.19 -4.88
CA THR A 525 -10.31 6.53 -6.31
C THR A 525 -9.03 6.04 -6.99
N GLY A 526 -7.87 6.24 -6.36
CA GLY A 526 -6.60 5.73 -6.86
C GLY A 526 -6.58 4.20 -6.96
N ILE A 527 -7.07 3.50 -5.93
CA ILE A 527 -7.17 2.03 -5.90
C ILE A 527 -8.08 1.53 -7.03
N LEU A 528 -9.25 2.17 -7.24
CA LEU A 528 -10.17 1.82 -8.33
C LEU A 528 -9.53 2.00 -9.72
N LEU A 529 -8.85 3.11 -9.95
CA LEU A 529 -8.15 3.36 -11.20
C LEU A 529 -7.11 2.27 -11.49
N GLU A 530 -6.33 1.88 -10.49
CA GLU A 530 -5.32 0.83 -10.62
C GLU A 530 -5.94 -0.57 -10.73
N HIS A 531 -6.98 -0.87 -9.97
CA HIS A 531 -7.70 -2.15 -10.03
C HIS A 531 -8.27 -2.40 -11.43
N TYR A 532 -8.95 -1.41 -11.98
CA TYR A 532 -9.57 -1.49 -13.31
C TYR A 532 -8.63 -1.11 -14.46
N ALA A 533 -7.37 -0.73 -14.20
CA ALA A 533 -6.47 -0.19 -15.22
C ALA A 533 -7.09 0.95 -16.04
N GLY A 534 -7.92 1.77 -15.42
CA GLY A 534 -8.71 2.84 -16.03
C GLY A 534 -9.98 2.40 -16.77
N HIS A 535 -10.23 1.09 -16.91
CA HIS A 535 -11.46 0.54 -17.54
C HIS A 535 -12.60 0.46 -16.52
N LEU A 536 -13.01 1.61 -15.99
CA LEU A 536 -14.05 1.69 -14.97
C LEU A 536 -15.38 1.11 -15.46
N PRO A 537 -16.19 0.48 -14.57
CA PRO A 537 -17.58 0.15 -14.87
C PRO A 537 -18.35 1.36 -15.39
N LEU A 538 -19.30 1.14 -16.29
CA LEU A 538 -19.97 2.23 -17.00
C LEU A 538 -20.65 3.23 -16.05
N TRP A 539 -21.24 2.76 -14.96
CA TRP A 539 -21.90 3.61 -13.97
C TRP A 539 -20.93 4.56 -13.24
N LEU A 540 -19.65 4.18 -13.10
CA LEU A 540 -18.58 5.01 -12.49
C LEU A 540 -17.89 5.91 -13.50
N SER A 541 -17.85 5.54 -14.77
CA SER A 541 -17.08 6.25 -15.79
C SER A 541 -17.50 7.72 -15.89
N PRO A 542 -16.57 8.68 -15.74
CA PRO A 542 -16.92 10.11 -15.80
C PRO A 542 -17.46 10.55 -17.16
N LEU A 543 -16.97 9.92 -18.23
CA LEU A 543 -17.48 10.01 -19.59
C LEU A 543 -17.82 8.59 -20.04
N GLN A 544 -19.11 8.31 -20.24
CA GLN A 544 -19.62 6.96 -20.50
C GLN A 544 -19.56 6.57 -21.97
N ALA A 545 -19.80 7.56 -22.85
CA ALA A 545 -19.68 7.35 -24.28
C ALA A 545 -19.27 8.65 -25.01
N VAL A 546 -18.70 8.48 -26.19
CA VAL A 546 -18.47 9.57 -27.14
C VAL A 546 -19.13 9.23 -28.47
N VAL A 547 -19.93 10.14 -29.02
CA VAL A 547 -20.48 10.04 -30.38
C VAL A 547 -19.50 10.70 -31.34
N ALA A 548 -18.80 9.88 -32.15
CA ALA A 548 -17.74 10.32 -33.03
C ALA A 548 -18.16 10.25 -34.50
N THR A 549 -18.07 11.37 -35.24
CA THR A 549 -18.39 11.44 -36.66
C THR A 549 -17.23 10.97 -37.53
N ILE A 550 -17.54 10.22 -38.59
CA ILE A 550 -16.58 9.86 -39.65
C ILE A 550 -16.34 11.04 -40.57
N THR A 551 -17.43 11.75 -40.95
CA THR A 551 -17.44 12.94 -41.80
C THR A 551 -18.44 13.96 -41.25
N SER A 552 -18.25 15.22 -41.54
CA SER A 552 -19.12 16.32 -41.10
C SER A 552 -20.59 16.22 -41.54
N ASP A 553 -20.89 15.42 -42.57
CA ASP A 553 -22.27 15.16 -42.97
C ASP A 553 -23.13 14.45 -41.91
N ALA A 554 -22.48 13.86 -40.90
CA ALA A 554 -23.13 13.18 -39.76
C ALA A 554 -23.19 14.03 -38.50
N ASP A 555 -22.70 15.27 -38.50
CA ASP A 555 -22.56 16.10 -37.29
C ASP A 555 -23.93 16.43 -36.64
N ASP A 556 -24.95 16.73 -37.43
CA ASP A 556 -26.31 16.98 -36.92
C ASP A 556 -26.88 15.74 -36.25
N TYR A 557 -26.70 14.57 -36.85
CA TYR A 557 -27.13 13.28 -36.27
C TYR A 557 -26.36 12.93 -35.00
N ALA A 558 -25.05 13.15 -34.97
CA ALA A 558 -24.24 12.94 -33.77
C ALA A 558 -24.67 13.88 -32.64
N SER A 559 -25.00 15.11 -32.94
CA SER A 559 -25.50 16.09 -31.96
C SER A 559 -26.86 15.66 -31.40
N GLU A 560 -27.79 15.21 -32.27
CA GLU A 560 -29.07 14.65 -31.87
C GLU A 560 -28.88 13.41 -30.96
N ALA A 561 -28.04 12.44 -31.36
CA ALA A 561 -27.76 11.26 -30.60
C ALA A 561 -27.20 11.61 -29.20
N THR A 562 -26.29 12.57 -29.12
CA THR A 562 -25.74 13.07 -27.86
C THR A 562 -26.81 13.69 -26.97
N ALA A 563 -27.71 14.50 -27.56
CA ALA A 563 -28.81 15.10 -26.81
C ALA A 563 -29.81 14.08 -26.26
N VAL A 564 -30.14 13.03 -27.04
CA VAL A 564 -30.99 11.92 -26.59
C VAL A 564 -30.31 11.16 -25.47
N ALA A 565 -29.03 10.81 -25.60
CA ALA A 565 -28.27 10.12 -24.58
C ALA A 565 -28.25 10.88 -23.24
N ARG A 566 -28.05 12.19 -23.28
CA ARG A 566 -28.08 13.07 -22.09
C ARG A 566 -29.46 13.10 -21.42
N LYS A 567 -30.55 13.09 -22.21
CA LYS A 567 -31.92 13.01 -21.66
C LYS A 567 -32.17 11.66 -20.92
N LEU A 568 -31.48 10.59 -21.32
CA LEU A 568 -31.51 9.30 -20.63
C LEU A 568 -30.59 9.26 -19.40
N GLY A 569 -29.95 10.36 -19.05
CA GLY A 569 -29.05 10.47 -17.88
C GLY A 569 -27.62 9.99 -18.13
N LEU A 570 -27.26 9.70 -19.39
CA LEU A 570 -25.90 9.30 -19.74
C LEU A 570 -24.95 10.50 -19.83
N ARG A 571 -23.71 10.32 -19.35
CA ARG A 571 -22.61 11.28 -19.50
C ARG A 571 -21.93 11.07 -20.85
N VAL A 572 -22.36 11.82 -21.86
CA VAL A 572 -21.95 11.65 -23.27
C VAL A 572 -21.48 12.96 -23.84
N GLU A 573 -20.44 12.93 -24.67
CA GLU A 573 -19.93 14.03 -25.47
C GLU A 573 -19.97 13.65 -26.96
N SER A 574 -19.93 14.66 -27.84
CA SER A 574 -19.77 14.49 -29.29
C SER A 574 -18.36 14.90 -29.70
N ASP A 575 -17.75 14.14 -30.61
CA ASP A 575 -16.50 14.48 -31.28
C ASP A 575 -16.74 14.75 -32.75
N LEU A 576 -17.00 16.05 -33.05
CA LEU A 576 -17.30 16.57 -34.40
C LEU A 576 -16.05 17.13 -35.10
N ARG A 577 -14.85 16.93 -34.53
CA ARG A 577 -13.60 17.44 -35.13
C ARG A 577 -13.36 16.82 -36.50
N ASN A 578 -12.85 17.63 -37.43
CA ASN A 578 -12.47 17.15 -38.77
C ASN A 578 -11.16 16.36 -38.71
N GLU A 579 -11.21 15.19 -38.05
CA GLU A 579 -10.09 14.28 -37.88
C GLU A 579 -10.46 12.88 -38.38
N LYS A 580 -9.44 12.08 -38.78
CA LYS A 580 -9.66 10.68 -39.20
C LYS A 580 -10.24 9.88 -38.03
N ILE A 581 -11.25 9.07 -38.33
CA ILE A 581 -11.91 8.26 -37.30
C ILE A 581 -10.93 7.38 -36.49
N ASN A 582 -9.89 6.84 -37.12
CA ASN A 582 -8.88 6.06 -36.42
C ASN A 582 -8.09 6.90 -35.39
N TYR A 583 -7.88 8.19 -35.66
CA TYR A 583 -7.25 9.11 -34.70
C TYR A 583 -8.18 9.35 -33.50
N LYS A 584 -9.46 9.66 -33.75
CA LYS A 584 -10.46 9.84 -32.70
C LYS A 584 -10.58 8.57 -31.83
N VAL A 585 -10.67 7.38 -32.46
CA VAL A 585 -10.70 6.09 -31.76
C VAL A 585 -9.48 5.91 -30.85
N ARG A 586 -8.28 6.21 -31.35
CA ARG A 586 -7.05 6.08 -30.56
C ARG A 586 -7.05 7.03 -29.37
N GLU A 587 -7.40 8.29 -29.58
CA GLU A 587 -7.40 9.32 -28.53
C GLU A 587 -8.39 8.96 -27.42
N HIS A 588 -9.64 8.62 -27.76
CA HIS A 588 -10.65 8.22 -26.78
C HIS A 588 -10.32 6.89 -26.08
N SER A 589 -9.63 5.96 -26.77
CA SER A 589 -9.14 4.72 -26.15
C SER A 589 -8.02 4.98 -25.13
N LEU A 590 -7.10 5.92 -25.42
CA LEU A 590 -6.08 6.33 -24.45
C LEU A 590 -6.71 7.02 -23.23
N ALA A 591 -7.73 7.84 -23.44
CA ALA A 591 -8.53 8.48 -22.39
C ALA A 591 -9.48 7.50 -21.68
N LYS A 592 -9.43 6.21 -21.99
CA LYS A 592 -10.24 5.14 -21.36
C LYS A 592 -11.75 5.36 -21.45
N VAL A 593 -12.23 5.99 -22.51
CA VAL A 593 -13.67 6.11 -22.76
C VAL A 593 -14.26 4.72 -23.03
N PRO A 594 -15.24 4.23 -22.24
CA PRO A 594 -15.72 2.85 -22.34
C PRO A 594 -16.39 2.52 -23.66
N VAL A 595 -17.13 3.50 -24.24
CA VAL A 595 -17.94 3.28 -25.45
C VAL A 595 -17.72 4.41 -26.45
N LEU A 596 -17.48 4.03 -27.70
CA LEU A 596 -17.54 4.94 -28.84
C LEU A 596 -18.73 4.57 -29.72
N LEU A 597 -19.60 5.56 -29.99
CA LEU A 597 -20.71 5.48 -30.92
C LEU A 597 -20.25 6.15 -32.20
N VAL A 598 -19.80 5.37 -33.17
CA VAL A 598 -19.29 5.88 -34.45
C VAL A 598 -20.44 6.04 -35.42
N VAL A 599 -20.53 7.22 -36.04
CA VAL A 599 -21.59 7.57 -36.99
C VAL A 599 -21.03 8.18 -38.27
N GLY A 600 -21.54 7.75 -39.39
CA GLY A 600 -21.27 8.27 -40.70
C GLY A 600 -22.56 8.54 -41.48
N LYS A 601 -22.48 8.80 -42.79
CA LYS A 601 -23.64 9.04 -43.64
C LYS A 601 -24.66 7.90 -43.62
N LYS A 602 -24.17 6.64 -43.58
CA LYS A 602 -25.01 5.45 -43.57
C LYS A 602 -25.78 5.34 -42.26
N GLU A 603 -25.07 5.45 -41.14
CA GLU A 603 -25.67 5.38 -39.81
C GLU A 603 -26.71 6.50 -39.61
N ALA A 604 -26.42 7.70 -40.09
CA ALA A 604 -27.36 8.83 -40.04
C ALA A 604 -28.64 8.55 -40.85
N ALA A 605 -28.50 7.99 -42.06
CA ALA A 605 -29.64 7.68 -42.93
C ALA A 605 -30.50 6.53 -42.37
N GLU A 606 -29.86 5.51 -41.79
CA GLU A 606 -30.53 4.31 -41.25
C GLU A 606 -30.94 4.46 -39.77
N ARG A 607 -30.64 5.57 -39.12
CA ARG A 607 -30.89 5.82 -37.69
C ARG A 607 -30.20 4.78 -36.79
N THR A 608 -29.00 4.38 -37.16
CA THR A 608 -28.16 3.39 -36.44
C THR A 608 -26.92 4.04 -35.88
N VAL A 609 -26.18 3.30 -35.07
CA VAL A 609 -24.83 3.63 -34.59
C VAL A 609 -23.94 2.38 -34.61
N SER A 610 -22.66 2.57 -34.91
CA SER A 610 -21.66 1.52 -34.74
C SER A 610 -21.07 1.62 -33.33
N VAL A 611 -21.43 0.68 -32.46
CA VAL A 611 -21.01 0.62 -31.06
C VAL A 611 -19.65 -0.06 -30.98
N ARG A 612 -18.67 0.64 -30.47
CA ARG A 612 -17.33 0.12 -30.19
C ARG A 612 -17.03 0.21 -28.70
N ARG A 613 -16.68 -0.92 -28.07
CA ARG A 613 -16.31 -0.98 -26.66
C ARG A 613 -14.79 -0.98 -26.49
N LEU A 614 -14.31 -0.29 -25.47
CA LEU A 614 -12.89 -0.23 -25.12
C LEU A 614 -12.35 -1.64 -24.88
N GLY A 615 -11.20 -1.97 -25.51
CA GLY A 615 -10.57 -3.30 -25.39
C GLY A 615 -11.21 -4.40 -26.24
N GLN A 616 -12.25 -4.11 -27.03
CA GLN A 616 -12.84 -5.07 -27.96
C GLN A 616 -12.56 -4.65 -29.41
N GLU A 617 -12.21 -5.63 -30.27
CA GLU A 617 -12.00 -5.38 -31.71
C GLU A 617 -13.31 -5.34 -32.49
N LYS A 618 -14.31 -6.10 -32.02
CA LYS A 618 -15.59 -6.23 -32.69
C LYS A 618 -16.45 -4.97 -32.49
N GLN A 619 -17.02 -4.47 -33.58
CA GLN A 619 -18.03 -3.41 -33.61
C GLN A 619 -19.39 -4.01 -33.90
N GLU A 620 -20.43 -3.43 -33.31
CA GLU A 620 -21.80 -3.85 -33.52
C GLU A 620 -22.62 -2.66 -34.01
N VAL A 621 -23.32 -2.85 -35.14
CA VAL A 621 -24.24 -1.84 -35.68
C VAL A 621 -25.65 -2.15 -35.18
N MET A 622 -26.26 -1.17 -34.54
CA MET A 622 -27.61 -1.33 -33.97
C MET A 622 -28.39 -0.03 -34.02
N PRO A 623 -29.74 -0.08 -33.92
CA PRO A 623 -30.57 1.11 -33.84
C PRO A 623 -30.13 2.03 -32.69
N LEU A 624 -30.10 3.35 -32.93
CA LEU A 624 -29.68 4.36 -31.97
C LEU A 624 -30.40 4.23 -30.62
N GLU A 625 -31.73 4.16 -30.65
CA GLU A 625 -32.53 4.06 -29.41
C GLU A 625 -32.20 2.81 -28.60
N GLY A 626 -32.07 1.68 -29.29
CA GLY A 626 -31.68 0.40 -28.63
C GLY A 626 -30.30 0.47 -27.98
N ALA A 627 -29.31 1.06 -28.69
CA ALA A 627 -27.97 1.27 -28.14
C ALA A 627 -28.00 2.15 -26.90
N LEU A 628 -28.68 3.29 -26.94
CA LEU A 628 -28.74 4.23 -25.84
C LEU A 628 -29.51 3.67 -24.63
N MET A 629 -30.60 2.93 -24.86
CA MET A 629 -31.34 2.28 -23.77
C MET A 629 -30.49 1.19 -23.07
N ALA A 630 -29.77 0.37 -23.84
CA ALA A 630 -28.87 -0.64 -23.29
C ALA A 630 -27.74 0.01 -22.46
N LEU A 631 -27.15 1.10 -22.95
CA LEU A 631 -26.14 1.84 -22.20
C LEU A 631 -26.71 2.48 -20.92
N ALA A 632 -27.92 3.05 -21.00
CA ALA A 632 -28.58 3.64 -19.84
C ALA A 632 -28.88 2.59 -18.76
N ASP A 633 -29.30 1.40 -19.16
CA ASP A 633 -29.49 0.29 -18.22
C ASP A 633 -28.16 -0.18 -17.60
N GLU A 634 -27.11 -0.36 -18.41
CA GLU A 634 -25.77 -0.72 -17.93
C GLU A 634 -25.19 0.32 -16.97
N ALA A 635 -25.49 1.60 -17.19
CA ALA A 635 -25.04 2.73 -16.38
C ALA A 635 -25.74 2.85 -15.01
N ILE A 636 -26.71 1.97 -14.68
CA ILE A 636 -27.37 1.97 -13.38
C ILE A 636 -26.39 1.43 -12.33
N ALA A 637 -26.18 2.21 -11.25
CA ALA A 637 -25.35 1.78 -10.12
C ALA A 637 -25.92 0.52 -9.45
N PRO A 638 -25.08 -0.39 -8.90
CA PRO A 638 -25.51 -1.67 -8.34
C PRO A 638 -26.55 -1.54 -7.23
N ASP A 639 -26.43 -0.56 -6.35
CA ASP A 639 -27.39 -0.27 -5.27
C ASP A 639 -28.76 0.13 -5.83
N VAL A 640 -28.79 0.99 -6.84
CA VAL A 640 -30.04 1.42 -7.50
C VAL A 640 -30.69 0.25 -8.27
N ARG A 641 -29.86 -0.60 -8.90
CA ARG A 641 -30.36 -1.80 -9.60
C ARG A 641 -31.04 -2.76 -8.64
N ARG A 642 -30.48 -2.99 -7.45
CA ARG A 642 -31.12 -3.82 -6.40
C ARG A 642 -32.47 -3.29 -5.96
N LEU A 643 -32.61 -1.97 -5.80
CA LEU A 643 -33.91 -1.35 -5.45
C LEU A 643 -34.98 -1.49 -6.52
N LYS A 644 -34.58 -1.55 -7.81
CA LYS A 644 -35.53 -1.76 -8.92
C LYS A 644 -35.98 -3.21 -9.06
N SER A 645 -35.21 -4.17 -8.52
CA SER A 645 -35.49 -5.60 -8.60
C SER A 645 -36.17 -6.17 -7.34
N ALA A 646 -36.25 -5.39 -6.26
CA ALA A 646 -36.97 -5.68 -5.02
C ALA A 646 -38.41 -5.15 -5.06
#